data_b46c372e74736f310251f307c209dea8
#
_entry.id   b46c372e74736f310251f307c209dea8
#
_cell.length_a   1.000
_cell.length_b   1.000
_cell.length_c   1.000
_cell.angle_alpha   90.00
_cell.angle_beta   90.00
_cell.angle_gamma   90.00
#
_symmetry.space_group_name_H-M   'P 1'
#
loop_
_entity.id
_entity.type
_entity.pdbx_description
1 polymer ?
#
loop_
_entity_poly.entity_id
_entity_poly.type
_entity_poly.pdbx_seq_one_letter_code
_entity_poly.pdbx_strand_id
1 'polypeptide(L)'
;MRYNGPTAAVRDQFHQGTNRRAYEMLGAHPVTQDGQEMWHFAVWAPNARAVSLIGEFNQWDKEKTPMQKVYDGTWEVRLPAETFDVKSDPKRYDYPDAAKKLTTYKYCIQAQDGTWQDKADPYGFAMQMRPDTASRIYDLSGYRWGDADWMEARKSYDPYHSPVNIYEMHLGSWRRHKDGTFLTYTEIAEQLVPYLKEMGYTHVEFMPVMEHPLDMSWGYQVSGYYAATARFGEPKELMALIDALHQAGIGVLLDWVPAHFPRDAMGLRRFDGTPCYEHPDPRRGDMPQWGTHMFDYARGEVNSFMLSNACFWLEWYHADGLRVDAVTSMLMYDFCREPGQWLPNKYGGHENLDAIAFLRRMNETVYRDFPGVMMVAEESSAYPMVTRPIYLGGLGFGFKWNMGWMNDMLAYIKLDPVYRKYHHDKLTFSLMYAFSENYILPFSHDEVVHGKHSMLDKQPGDLWKKFAGLRALYGYTMAHPGKKLLFMGGEFGHFIEWKYDDQLDWFLLLYENHPQVQQCCKRLNEIYRTTPALYQIDDSWDGFQWIQANDSDNSIVAFLRTDKRGNSLLCVTNFTPVFHPQYRIGLPQMGTLTECFNTDRKEYGGSNQYNNWAIRTEEEQLQDFQYSCDICVPPLATVYFTYQRDPLPEKAKKARVIPEIADVPPKKASKTAKNPQPLPEKSAGKANSISIG
;
A
#
# COMPACT_ATOMS: atom_id res chain seq x y z
N MET A 1 11.40 11.96 30.78
CA MET A 1 10.97 10.83 31.65
C MET A 1 12.19 10.27 32.38
N ARG A 2 12.06 9.83 33.63
CA ARG A 2 13.15 9.07 34.27
C ARG A 2 13.21 7.71 33.59
N TYR A 3 14.22 7.45 32.80
CA TYR A 3 14.46 6.13 32.21
C TYR A 3 15.01 5.19 33.28
N ASN A 4 14.18 4.29 33.77
CA ASN A 4 14.58 3.30 34.77
C ASN A 4 15.11 1.97 34.15
N GLY A 5 15.38 1.95 32.84
CA GLY A 5 15.65 0.73 32.11
C GLY A 5 14.37 -0.09 31.85
N PRO A 6 14.39 -1.04 30.88
CA PRO A 6 13.25 -1.88 30.61
C PRO A 6 12.99 -2.84 31.77
N THR A 7 11.71 -3.00 32.17
CA THR A 7 11.32 -4.01 33.17
C THR A 7 11.54 -5.42 32.62
N ALA A 8 11.63 -6.42 33.50
CA ALA A 8 11.72 -7.83 33.08
C ALA A 8 10.59 -8.20 32.11
N ALA A 9 9.36 -7.75 32.38
CA ALA A 9 8.21 -8.00 31.51
C ALA A 9 8.38 -7.41 30.10
N VAL A 10 8.96 -6.22 29.95
CA VAL A 10 9.23 -5.59 28.65
C VAL A 10 10.30 -6.36 27.87
N ARG A 11 11.33 -6.87 28.58
CA ARG A 11 12.36 -7.72 27.98
C ARG A 11 11.80 -9.06 27.53
N ASP A 12 10.99 -9.70 28.39
CA ASP A 12 10.32 -10.95 28.04
C ASP A 12 9.44 -10.78 26.79
N GLN A 13 8.68 -9.68 26.70
CA GLN A 13 7.90 -9.35 25.51
C GLN A 13 8.78 -9.19 24.25
N PHE A 14 9.97 -8.60 24.38
CA PHE A 14 10.93 -8.47 23.27
C PHE A 14 11.34 -9.84 22.73
N HIS A 15 11.76 -10.76 23.61
CA HIS A 15 12.16 -12.11 23.22
C HIS A 15 10.99 -13.00 22.76
N GLN A 16 9.78 -12.74 23.23
CA GLN A 16 8.56 -13.44 22.80
C GLN A 16 7.96 -12.93 21.50
N GLY A 17 8.50 -11.83 20.93
CA GLY A 17 7.99 -11.26 19.70
C GLY A 17 6.67 -10.50 19.86
N THR A 18 6.40 -9.96 21.05
CA THR A 18 5.15 -9.24 21.38
C THR A 18 5.40 -7.80 21.82
N ASN A 19 6.65 -7.36 21.89
CA ASN A 19 6.97 -5.98 22.21
C ASN A 19 6.70 -5.08 20.99
N ARG A 20 5.78 -4.13 21.15
CA ARG A 20 5.36 -3.17 20.11
C ARG A 20 6.05 -1.81 20.22
N ARG A 21 6.94 -1.64 21.19
CA ARG A 21 7.70 -0.41 21.47
C ARG A 21 9.16 -0.72 21.82
N ALA A 22 9.75 -1.71 21.13
CA ALA A 22 11.14 -2.07 21.36
C ALA A 22 12.11 -0.89 21.11
N TYR A 23 11.69 0.09 20.32
CA TYR A 23 12.40 1.35 20.10
C TYR A 23 12.48 2.26 21.35
N GLU A 24 11.68 2.02 22.41
CA GLU A 24 11.85 2.69 23.71
C GLU A 24 12.93 2.01 24.57
N MET A 25 13.28 0.77 24.26
CA MET A 25 14.25 -0.04 25.00
C MET A 25 15.63 -0.02 24.33
N LEU A 26 15.66 -0.06 22.99
CA LEU A 26 16.86 -0.13 22.17
C LEU A 26 17.00 1.15 21.35
N GLY A 27 18.24 1.48 20.94
CA GLY A 27 18.54 2.72 20.25
C GLY A 27 19.24 3.74 21.15
N ALA A 28 19.20 5.02 20.76
CA ALA A 28 19.80 6.13 21.49
C ALA A 28 18.71 7.05 22.08
N HIS A 29 18.68 7.21 23.40
CA HIS A 29 17.63 7.96 24.10
C HIS A 29 18.18 8.99 25.08
N PRO A 30 17.61 10.22 25.14
CA PRO A 30 17.90 11.16 26.18
C PRO A 30 17.28 10.67 27.51
N VAL A 31 18.09 10.63 28.57
CA VAL A 31 17.67 10.18 29.89
C VAL A 31 18.22 11.13 30.96
N THR A 32 17.55 11.19 32.12
CA THR A 32 18.06 11.91 33.29
C THR A 32 18.46 10.88 34.35
N GLN A 33 19.73 10.89 34.76
CA GLN A 33 20.24 10.04 35.81
C GLN A 33 20.88 10.92 36.90
N ASP A 34 20.43 10.75 38.13
CA ASP A 34 20.93 11.51 39.32
C ASP A 34 20.96 13.03 39.14
N GLY A 35 20.01 13.56 38.33
CA GLY A 35 19.89 14.98 38.02
C GLY A 35 20.77 15.45 36.87
N GLN A 36 21.57 14.57 36.27
CA GLN A 36 22.37 14.86 35.07
C GLN A 36 21.67 14.35 33.81
N GLU A 37 21.72 15.16 32.74
CA GLU A 37 21.24 14.74 31.43
C GLU A 37 22.29 13.84 30.76
N MET A 38 21.81 12.69 30.28
CA MET A 38 22.61 11.64 29.66
C MET A 38 21.99 11.18 28.37
N TRP A 39 22.79 10.59 27.49
CA TRP A 39 22.31 9.73 26.41
C TRP A 39 22.54 8.27 26.78
N HIS A 40 21.49 7.46 26.69
CA HIS A 40 21.52 6.01 26.85
C HIS A 40 21.50 5.35 25.47
N PHE A 41 22.50 4.49 25.23
CA PHE A 41 22.61 3.68 24.01
C PHE A 41 22.42 2.22 24.38
N ALA A 42 21.57 1.52 23.64
CA ALA A 42 21.31 0.11 23.84
C ALA A 42 21.16 -0.63 22.51
N VAL A 43 21.81 -1.79 22.37
CA VAL A 43 21.75 -2.61 21.16
C VAL A 43 21.67 -4.09 21.51
N TRP A 44 20.87 -4.85 20.77
CA TRP A 44 20.79 -6.29 20.89
C TRP A 44 21.81 -6.97 19.94
N ALA A 45 22.82 -7.62 20.52
CA ALA A 45 23.88 -8.34 19.82
C ALA A 45 24.28 -9.58 20.66
N PRO A 46 23.42 -10.62 20.65
CA PRO A 46 23.50 -11.71 21.66
C PRO A 46 24.79 -12.54 21.57
N ASN A 47 25.35 -12.69 20.38
CA ASN A 47 26.53 -13.49 20.12
C ASN A 47 27.82 -12.65 20.02
N ALA A 48 27.76 -11.33 20.23
CA ALA A 48 28.96 -10.51 20.26
C ALA A 48 29.88 -10.87 21.42
N ARG A 49 31.21 -10.82 21.20
CA ARG A 49 32.23 -10.90 22.25
C ARG A 49 32.40 -9.59 22.99
N ALA A 50 32.34 -8.48 22.24
CA ALA A 50 32.41 -7.12 22.76
C ALA A 50 31.64 -6.19 21.84
N VAL A 51 31.13 -5.09 22.40
CA VAL A 51 30.51 -3.99 21.66
C VAL A 51 31.09 -2.68 22.20
N SER A 52 31.43 -1.77 21.32
CA SER A 52 31.86 -0.42 21.66
C SER A 52 31.02 0.60 20.89
N LEU A 53 30.64 1.68 21.55
CA LEU A 53 30.04 2.83 20.89
C LEU A 53 31.16 3.68 20.29
N ILE A 54 31.13 3.90 18.98
CA ILE A 54 32.10 4.74 18.27
C ILE A 54 31.39 5.90 17.57
N GLY A 55 32.07 7.03 17.46
CA GLY A 55 31.52 8.20 16.81
C GLY A 55 32.49 9.37 16.80
N GLU A 56 32.02 10.51 16.32
CA GLU A 56 32.85 11.74 16.31
C GLU A 56 33.32 12.13 17.71
N PHE A 57 32.50 11.92 18.74
CA PHE A 57 32.75 12.26 20.13
C PHE A 57 33.98 11.55 20.72
N ASN A 58 34.36 10.39 20.21
CA ASN A 58 35.54 9.64 20.66
C ASN A 58 36.55 9.33 19.55
N GLN A 59 36.43 10.06 18.40
CA GLN A 59 37.30 9.91 17.23
C GLN A 59 37.21 8.52 16.56
N TRP A 60 36.04 7.88 16.65
CA TRP A 60 35.78 6.54 16.13
C TRP A 60 36.67 5.42 16.76
N ASP A 61 37.17 5.67 17.94
CA ASP A 61 38.09 4.78 18.67
C ASP A 61 37.29 3.81 19.55
N LYS A 62 37.28 2.54 19.19
CA LYS A 62 36.54 1.47 19.89
C LYS A 62 37.05 1.19 21.31
N GLU A 63 38.28 1.58 21.62
CA GLU A 63 38.85 1.37 22.97
C GLU A 63 38.35 2.40 24.00
N LYS A 64 37.79 3.53 23.54
CA LYS A 64 37.40 4.63 24.43
C LYS A 64 36.02 4.48 25.05
N THR A 65 35.09 3.76 24.41
CA THR A 65 33.70 3.69 24.90
C THR A 65 33.16 2.27 24.77
N PRO A 66 33.73 1.30 25.53
CA PRO A 66 33.22 -0.06 25.58
C PRO A 66 31.83 -0.10 26.23
N MET A 67 30.92 -0.89 25.68
CA MET A 67 29.58 -1.10 26.21
C MET A 67 29.57 -2.31 27.17
N GLN A 68 28.62 -2.30 28.11
CA GLN A 68 28.43 -3.38 29.06
C GLN A 68 27.33 -4.33 28.60
N LYS A 69 27.61 -5.64 28.63
CA LYS A 69 26.58 -6.67 28.42
C LYS A 69 25.73 -6.76 29.69
N VAL A 70 24.43 -6.43 29.58
CA VAL A 70 23.58 -6.29 30.77
C VAL A 70 22.66 -7.49 30.97
N TYR A 71 21.92 -7.91 29.96
CA TYR A 71 21.03 -9.08 30.01
C TYR A 71 20.68 -9.52 28.59
N ASP A 72 20.33 -10.79 28.42
CA ASP A 72 19.67 -11.34 27.23
C ASP A 72 20.28 -10.94 25.88
N GLY A 73 21.60 -10.72 25.85
CA GLY A 73 22.32 -10.30 24.65
C GLY A 73 22.23 -8.80 24.34
N THR A 74 21.70 -7.98 25.25
CA THR A 74 21.68 -6.52 25.13
C THR A 74 22.97 -5.92 25.70
N TRP A 75 23.49 -4.91 25.01
CA TRP A 75 24.65 -4.12 25.37
C TRP A 75 24.24 -2.68 25.59
N GLU A 76 24.74 -2.05 26.67
CA GLU A 76 24.36 -0.66 27.02
C GLU A 76 25.60 0.18 27.40
N VAL A 77 25.47 1.48 27.15
CA VAL A 77 26.35 2.54 27.71
C VAL A 77 25.57 3.81 27.93
N ARG A 78 25.91 4.58 28.95
CA ARG A 78 25.37 5.91 29.22
C ARG A 78 26.49 6.92 29.24
N LEU A 79 26.30 8.03 28.54
CA LEU A 79 27.27 9.09 28.43
C LEU A 79 26.61 10.43 28.76
N PRO A 80 27.32 11.35 29.44
CA PRO A 80 26.79 12.71 29.66
C PRO A 80 26.37 13.39 28.36
N ALA A 81 25.26 14.11 28.36
CA ALA A 81 24.77 14.78 27.17
C ALA A 81 25.79 15.78 26.59
N GLU A 82 26.58 16.39 27.45
CA GLU A 82 27.68 17.32 27.08
C GLU A 82 28.78 16.65 26.23
N THR A 83 28.92 15.32 26.29
CA THR A 83 29.86 14.55 25.44
C THR A 83 29.57 14.76 23.96
N PHE A 84 28.31 15.03 23.61
CA PHE A 84 27.83 15.19 22.25
C PHE A 84 27.65 16.65 21.82
N ASP A 85 28.07 17.61 22.67
CA ASP A 85 28.08 19.04 22.35
C ASP A 85 29.24 19.48 21.44
N VAL A 86 29.88 18.49 20.78
CA VAL A 86 30.95 18.75 19.82
C VAL A 86 30.38 19.47 18.60
N LYS A 87 30.95 20.64 18.28
CA LYS A 87 30.62 21.34 17.04
C LYS A 87 31.16 20.52 15.87
N SER A 88 30.28 20.02 15.04
CA SER A 88 30.65 19.39 13.77
C SER A 88 31.48 20.38 12.93
N ASP A 89 32.54 19.91 12.27
CA ASP A 89 33.33 20.71 11.34
C ASP A 89 32.43 21.00 10.10
N PRO A 90 32.02 22.27 9.87
CA PRO A 90 31.17 22.60 8.74
C PRO A 90 31.79 22.35 7.36
N LYS A 91 33.10 22.07 7.31
CA LYS A 91 33.79 21.69 6.08
C LYS A 91 33.62 20.21 5.70
N ARG A 92 33.10 19.37 6.61
CA ARG A 92 32.97 17.93 6.42
C ARG A 92 31.58 17.50 5.96
N TYR A 93 30.59 18.37 6.06
CA TYR A 93 29.19 18.05 5.75
C TYR A 93 28.55 19.18 4.97
N ASP A 94 28.14 18.92 3.74
CA ASP A 94 27.47 19.83 2.79
C ASP A 94 25.99 20.12 3.17
N TYR A 95 25.69 20.27 4.46
CA TYR A 95 24.37 20.64 4.94
C TYR A 95 24.37 22.12 5.37
N PRO A 96 23.52 22.99 4.76
CA PRO A 96 23.48 24.42 5.09
C PRO A 96 23.12 24.71 6.55
N ASP A 97 22.39 23.82 7.24
CA ASP A 97 21.98 23.96 8.64
C ASP A 97 22.66 22.98 9.62
N ALA A 98 23.64 22.20 9.17
CA ALA A 98 24.36 21.21 9.97
C ALA A 98 25.21 21.79 11.12
N ALA A 99 25.16 23.09 11.34
CA ALA A 99 25.77 23.74 12.52
C ALA A 99 25.10 23.35 13.86
N LYS A 100 24.06 22.54 13.84
CA LYS A 100 23.33 22.08 15.02
C LYS A 100 23.67 20.64 15.36
N LYS A 101 24.73 20.43 16.15
CA LYS A 101 24.91 19.40 17.20
C LYS A 101 24.33 17.99 16.94
N LEU A 102 24.44 17.44 15.72
CA LEU A 102 24.05 16.06 15.50
C LEU A 102 25.30 15.20 15.42
N THR A 103 25.66 14.56 16.53
CA THR A 103 26.83 13.69 16.58
C THR A 103 26.48 12.33 16.01
N THR A 104 27.29 11.87 15.07
CA THR A 104 27.16 10.58 14.43
C THR A 104 27.78 9.47 15.27
N TYR A 105 27.18 8.28 15.19
CA TYR A 105 27.67 7.12 15.92
C TYR A 105 27.41 5.80 15.18
N LYS A 106 28.17 4.76 15.57
CA LYS A 106 27.96 3.37 15.20
C LYS A 106 28.24 2.45 16.39
N TYR A 107 27.76 1.23 16.29
CA TYR A 107 28.18 0.13 17.16
C TYR A 107 29.33 -0.63 16.48
N CYS A 108 30.52 -0.62 17.09
CA CYS A 108 31.64 -1.46 16.68
C CYS A 108 31.54 -2.77 17.41
N ILE A 109 31.25 -3.87 16.71
CA ILE A 109 30.88 -5.18 17.28
C ILE A 109 31.97 -6.19 16.97
N GLN A 110 32.46 -6.87 18.01
CA GLN A 110 33.38 -7.98 17.86
C GLN A 110 32.63 -9.30 17.75
N ALA A 111 32.74 -9.95 16.61
CA ALA A 111 32.18 -11.28 16.36
C ALA A 111 32.92 -12.39 17.13
N GLN A 112 32.35 -13.60 17.13
CA GLN A 112 32.95 -14.77 17.80
C GLN A 112 34.30 -15.20 17.24
N ASP A 113 34.58 -14.93 15.96
CA ASP A 113 35.86 -15.19 15.30
C ASP A 113 36.93 -14.12 15.61
N GLY A 114 36.59 -13.07 16.37
CA GLY A 114 37.44 -11.96 16.74
C GLY A 114 37.46 -10.78 15.75
N THR A 115 36.80 -10.90 14.63
CA THR A 115 36.66 -9.77 13.66
C THR A 115 35.80 -8.64 14.22
N TRP A 116 36.15 -7.41 13.89
CA TRP A 116 35.37 -6.23 14.25
C TRP A 116 34.59 -5.71 13.03
N GLN A 117 33.38 -5.29 13.26
CA GLN A 117 32.50 -4.69 12.22
C GLN A 117 31.70 -3.51 12.78
N ASP A 118 31.61 -2.47 11.97
CA ASP A 118 30.88 -1.25 12.34
C ASP A 118 29.44 -1.30 11.79
N LYS A 119 28.47 -1.21 12.69
CA LYS A 119 27.04 -1.32 12.41
C LYS A 119 26.32 -0.01 12.70
N ALA A 120 25.42 0.38 11.82
CA ALA A 120 24.42 1.40 12.13
C ALA A 120 23.49 0.89 13.24
N ASP A 121 22.85 1.79 13.94
CA ASP A 121 21.86 1.44 14.96
C ASP A 121 20.56 0.94 14.29
N PRO A 122 20.13 -0.29 14.53
CA PRO A 122 18.87 -0.81 13.99
C PRO A 122 17.62 0.00 14.39
N TYR A 123 17.69 0.69 15.55
CA TYR A 123 16.62 1.51 16.12
C TYR A 123 16.90 3.02 16.04
N GLY A 124 17.92 3.43 15.27
CA GLY A 124 18.27 4.85 15.12
C GLY A 124 17.17 5.64 14.44
N PHE A 125 16.80 6.78 15.02
CA PHE A 125 15.72 7.66 14.53
C PHE A 125 16.16 8.60 13.40
N ALA A 126 17.45 8.73 13.18
CA ALA A 126 18.03 9.50 12.08
C ALA A 126 19.34 8.87 11.63
N MET A 127 19.66 9.04 10.35
CA MET A 127 20.92 8.57 9.75
C MET A 127 21.59 9.71 8.97
N GLN A 128 22.87 9.51 8.67
CA GLN A 128 23.57 10.40 7.73
C GLN A 128 23.03 10.22 6.32
N MET A 129 23.11 11.29 5.54
CA MET A 129 22.91 11.23 4.10
C MET A 129 23.98 10.33 3.46
N ARG A 130 23.55 9.50 2.51
CA ARG A 130 24.47 8.71 1.70
C ARG A 130 25.54 9.59 1.01
N PRO A 131 26.77 9.14 0.80
CA PRO A 131 27.26 7.76 0.97
C PRO A 131 27.65 7.40 2.41
N ASP A 132 27.50 8.31 3.36
CA ASP A 132 27.76 8.05 4.76
C ASP A 132 26.72 7.10 5.36
N THR A 133 27.10 6.37 6.42
CA THR A 133 26.32 5.23 6.91
C THR A 133 26.14 5.20 8.43
N ALA A 134 26.48 6.27 9.13
CA ALA A 134 26.32 6.32 10.58
C ALA A 134 24.90 6.73 10.99
N SER A 135 24.46 6.24 12.13
CA SER A 135 23.29 6.75 12.81
C SER A 135 23.57 8.11 13.42
N ARG A 136 22.55 8.92 13.58
CA ARG A 136 22.62 10.26 14.18
C ARG A 136 21.83 10.27 15.49
N ILE A 137 22.40 10.87 16.53
CA ILE A 137 21.69 11.13 17.79
C ILE A 137 20.56 12.09 17.50
N TYR A 138 19.31 11.66 17.72
CA TYR A 138 18.13 12.47 17.42
C TYR A 138 17.02 12.23 18.46
N ASP A 139 16.51 13.32 19.02
CA ASP A 139 15.35 13.28 19.91
C ASP A 139 14.08 13.63 19.12
N LEU A 140 13.20 12.65 18.93
CA LEU A 140 11.91 12.86 18.26
C LEU A 140 10.90 13.62 19.11
N SER A 141 11.12 13.74 20.44
CA SER A 141 10.20 14.42 21.33
C SER A 141 10.08 15.91 21.03
N GLY A 142 9.00 16.55 21.50
CA GLY A 142 8.81 17.98 21.41
C GLY A 142 8.25 18.50 20.08
N TYR A 143 7.99 17.66 19.08
CA TYR A 143 7.16 18.06 17.94
C TYR A 143 5.72 18.35 18.42
N ARG A 144 5.14 19.45 17.95
CA ARG A 144 3.78 19.85 18.32
C ARG A 144 2.86 19.67 17.14
N TRP A 145 2.10 18.59 17.16
CA TRP A 145 1.13 18.24 16.15
C TRP A 145 -0.04 19.23 16.11
N GLY A 146 -0.44 19.64 14.91
CA GLY A 146 -1.62 20.45 14.63
C GLY A 146 -2.84 19.64 14.18
N ASP A 147 -2.74 18.31 14.10
CA ASP A 147 -3.69 17.38 13.50
C ASP A 147 -4.67 16.73 14.49
N ALA A 148 -4.85 17.28 15.68
CA ALA A 148 -5.67 16.68 16.73
C ALA A 148 -7.10 16.34 16.28
N ASP A 149 -7.73 17.20 15.46
CA ASP A 149 -9.08 16.97 14.93
C ASP A 149 -9.10 15.80 13.94
N TRP A 150 -8.06 15.66 13.11
CA TRP A 150 -7.89 14.53 12.21
C TRP A 150 -7.76 13.21 12.98
N MET A 151 -6.86 13.18 13.97
CA MET A 151 -6.62 11.99 14.80
C MET A 151 -7.86 11.56 15.59
N GLU A 152 -8.70 12.51 16.01
CA GLU A 152 -9.98 12.16 16.66
C GLU A 152 -11.00 11.62 15.63
N ALA A 153 -11.13 12.27 14.48
CA ALA A 153 -12.02 11.83 13.40
C ALA A 153 -11.63 10.44 12.87
N ARG A 154 -10.33 10.16 12.76
CA ARG A 154 -9.79 8.87 12.31
C ARG A 154 -10.30 7.70 13.14
N LYS A 155 -10.48 7.85 14.45
CA LYS A 155 -10.96 6.76 15.33
C LYS A 155 -12.30 6.15 14.92
N SER A 156 -13.13 6.92 14.22
CA SER A 156 -14.42 6.50 13.71
C SER A 156 -14.48 6.38 12.19
N TYR A 157 -13.34 6.55 11.51
CA TYR A 157 -13.28 6.46 10.05
C TYR A 157 -13.52 5.04 9.57
N ASP A 158 -14.43 4.89 8.63
CA ASP A 158 -14.75 3.63 7.96
C ASP A 158 -14.28 3.67 6.50
N PRO A 159 -13.06 3.19 6.21
CA PRO A 159 -12.52 3.21 4.85
C PRO A 159 -13.27 2.29 3.88
N TYR A 160 -13.98 1.27 4.39
CA TYR A 160 -14.71 0.32 3.54
C TYR A 160 -15.89 0.98 2.83
N HIS A 161 -16.56 1.92 3.49
CA HIS A 161 -17.76 2.60 2.98
C HIS A 161 -17.54 4.08 2.68
N SER A 162 -16.28 4.54 2.73
CA SER A 162 -15.85 5.90 2.40
C SER A 162 -15.13 5.94 1.05
N PRO A 163 -15.08 7.11 0.38
CA PRO A 163 -14.24 7.25 -0.81
C PRO A 163 -12.76 7.21 -0.41
N VAL A 164 -12.03 6.26 -0.98
CA VAL A 164 -10.57 6.16 -0.86
C VAL A 164 -9.96 6.22 -2.25
N ASN A 165 -9.30 7.32 -2.54
CA ASN A 165 -8.62 7.59 -3.80
C ASN A 165 -7.20 8.06 -3.48
N ILE A 166 -6.23 7.21 -3.80
CA ILE A 166 -4.84 7.31 -3.36
C ILE A 166 -3.98 7.87 -4.48
N TYR A 167 -3.18 8.88 -4.18
CA TYR A 167 -2.09 9.35 -5.02
C TYR A 167 -0.79 8.73 -4.54
N GLU A 168 -0.28 7.73 -5.25
CA GLU A 168 1.00 7.10 -4.95
C GLU A 168 2.14 7.95 -5.50
N MET A 169 3.18 8.22 -4.69
CA MET A 169 4.28 9.06 -5.14
C MET A 169 5.64 8.70 -4.55
N HIS A 170 6.67 8.95 -5.34
CA HIS A 170 8.07 8.94 -4.92
C HIS A 170 8.55 10.38 -4.69
N LEU A 171 8.91 10.70 -3.45
CA LEU A 171 9.26 12.07 -3.03
C LEU A 171 10.40 12.67 -3.87
N GLY A 172 11.43 11.88 -4.17
CA GLY A 172 12.65 12.35 -4.84
C GLY A 172 12.52 12.59 -6.34
N SER A 173 11.38 12.21 -6.97
CA SER A 173 11.17 12.37 -8.40
C SER A 173 9.81 12.99 -8.76
N TRP A 174 9.06 13.48 -7.78
CA TRP A 174 7.85 14.24 -8.05
C TRP A 174 8.18 15.63 -8.59
N ARG A 175 9.00 16.38 -7.84
CA ARG A 175 9.60 17.66 -8.24
C ARG A 175 10.99 17.80 -7.66
N ARG A 176 11.82 18.61 -8.32
CA ARG A 176 13.18 18.97 -7.88
C ARG A 176 13.43 20.45 -8.03
N HIS A 177 14.48 20.93 -7.40
CA HIS A 177 15.02 22.26 -7.67
C HIS A 177 15.59 22.34 -9.11
N LYS A 178 15.75 23.55 -9.61
CA LYS A 178 16.28 23.78 -10.98
C LYS A 178 17.69 23.22 -11.20
N ASP A 179 18.47 23.07 -10.14
CA ASP A 179 19.81 22.47 -10.15
C ASP A 179 19.79 20.94 -10.02
N GLY A 180 18.61 20.34 -9.95
CA GLY A 180 18.41 18.88 -9.84
C GLY A 180 18.47 18.35 -8.39
N THR A 181 18.69 19.18 -7.40
CA THR A 181 18.66 18.76 -5.98
C THR A 181 17.24 18.44 -5.52
N PHE A 182 17.13 17.63 -4.46
CA PHE A 182 15.85 17.26 -3.88
C PHE A 182 15.17 18.46 -3.18
N LEU A 183 13.85 18.49 -3.22
CA LEU A 183 13.08 19.33 -2.33
C LEU A 183 13.16 18.79 -0.89
N THR A 184 13.13 19.67 0.09
CA THR A 184 12.96 19.28 1.49
C THR A 184 11.52 18.84 1.77
N TYR A 185 11.28 18.12 2.88
CA TYR A 185 9.92 17.74 3.31
C TYR A 185 9.01 18.96 3.44
N THR A 186 9.54 20.08 3.92
CA THR A 186 8.79 21.34 4.05
C THR A 186 8.41 21.93 2.68
N GLU A 187 9.35 22.00 1.74
CA GLU A 187 9.09 22.49 0.38
C GLU A 187 8.13 21.54 -0.39
N ILE A 188 8.21 20.23 -0.12
CA ILE A 188 7.25 19.27 -0.65
C ILE A 188 5.86 19.58 -0.08
N ALA A 189 5.71 19.81 1.23
CA ALA A 189 4.42 20.14 1.84
C ALA A 189 3.78 21.38 1.20
N GLU A 190 4.56 22.44 0.99
CA GLU A 190 4.09 23.70 0.38
C GLU A 190 3.51 23.50 -1.03
N GLN A 191 4.02 22.55 -1.79
CA GLN A 191 3.60 22.29 -3.16
C GLN A 191 2.59 21.15 -3.27
N LEU A 192 2.77 20.08 -2.51
CA LEU A 192 1.97 18.85 -2.60
C LEU A 192 0.57 19.04 -2.01
N VAL A 193 0.48 19.67 -0.84
CA VAL A 193 -0.80 19.85 -0.14
C VAL A 193 -1.84 20.58 -1.01
N PRO A 194 -1.54 21.76 -1.59
CA PRO A 194 -2.48 22.42 -2.49
C PRO A 194 -2.77 21.61 -3.76
N TYR A 195 -1.78 20.91 -4.29
CA TYR A 195 -1.96 20.07 -5.48
C TYR A 195 -2.95 18.93 -5.25
N LEU A 196 -2.75 18.13 -4.20
CA LEU A 196 -3.65 17.01 -3.88
C LEU A 196 -5.06 17.48 -3.56
N LYS A 197 -5.19 18.61 -2.86
CA LYS A 197 -6.48 19.22 -2.56
C LYS A 197 -7.20 19.68 -3.82
N GLU A 198 -6.47 20.33 -4.73
CA GLU A 198 -7.01 20.76 -6.03
C GLU A 198 -7.42 19.55 -6.87
N MET A 199 -6.59 18.53 -6.98
CA MET A 199 -6.87 17.32 -7.73
C MET A 199 -7.95 16.44 -7.11
N GLY A 200 -8.26 16.64 -5.82
CA GLY A 200 -9.34 15.94 -5.13
C GLY A 200 -8.99 14.51 -4.69
N TYR A 201 -7.73 14.21 -4.46
CA TYR A 201 -7.32 12.95 -3.82
C TYR A 201 -7.69 12.96 -2.34
N THR A 202 -7.99 11.79 -1.79
CA THR A 202 -8.35 11.62 -0.38
C THR A 202 -7.16 11.20 0.46
N HIS A 203 -6.23 10.49 -0.14
CA HIS A 203 -5.01 9.98 0.50
C HIS A 203 -3.81 10.17 -0.42
N VAL A 204 -2.65 10.25 0.19
CA VAL A 204 -1.36 10.06 -0.48
C VAL A 204 -0.69 8.81 0.07
N GLU A 205 -0.06 8.03 -0.80
CA GLU A 205 0.81 6.91 -0.42
C GLU A 205 2.24 7.26 -0.81
N PHE A 206 3.12 7.40 0.17
CA PHE A 206 4.54 7.63 -0.08
C PHE A 206 5.25 6.29 -0.28
N MET A 207 5.90 6.12 -1.43
CA MET A 207 6.90 5.06 -1.60
C MET A 207 7.91 5.12 -0.46
N PRO A 208 8.69 4.06 -0.16
CA PRO A 208 9.38 3.93 1.12
C PRO A 208 10.18 5.17 1.53
N VAL A 209 9.82 5.74 2.68
CA VAL A 209 10.46 6.92 3.28
C VAL A 209 11.50 6.57 4.34
N MET A 210 11.70 5.28 4.61
CA MET A 210 12.74 4.80 5.51
C MET A 210 14.12 4.99 4.87
N GLU A 211 15.16 5.18 5.70
CA GLU A 211 16.49 5.40 5.18
C GLU A 211 17.04 4.18 4.42
N HIS A 212 17.65 4.42 3.27
CA HIS A 212 18.17 3.40 2.37
C HIS A 212 19.44 3.89 1.65
N PRO A 213 20.42 2.99 1.36
CA PRO A 213 21.69 3.41 0.77
C PRO A 213 21.62 3.68 -0.72
N LEU A 214 20.68 3.05 -1.44
CA LEU A 214 20.66 2.98 -2.90
C LEU A 214 19.41 3.64 -3.49
N ASP A 215 19.55 4.77 -4.20
CA ASP A 215 18.44 5.49 -4.81
C ASP A 215 17.68 4.65 -5.84
N MET A 216 18.40 3.85 -6.65
CA MET A 216 17.78 3.00 -7.66
C MET A 216 16.97 1.83 -7.06
N SER A 217 16.98 1.64 -5.75
CA SER A 217 16.07 0.72 -5.06
C SER A 217 14.70 1.36 -4.78
N TRP A 218 14.53 2.65 -5.07
CA TRP A 218 13.31 3.43 -4.81
C TRP A 218 12.88 3.45 -3.33
N GLY A 219 13.81 3.09 -2.44
CA GLY A 219 13.57 2.93 -1.01
C GLY A 219 13.27 1.50 -0.55
N TYR A 220 13.14 0.52 -1.45
CA TYR A 220 12.81 -0.86 -1.07
C TYR A 220 13.99 -1.64 -0.45
N GLN A 221 15.21 -1.10 -0.46
CA GLN A 221 16.35 -1.69 0.25
C GLN A 221 16.64 -0.92 1.55
N VAL A 222 15.74 -1.06 2.52
CA VAL A 222 15.78 -0.31 3.78
C VAL A 222 16.96 -0.72 4.66
N SER A 223 17.72 0.25 5.13
CA SER A 223 18.83 0.07 6.09
C SER A 223 18.57 0.74 7.44
N GLY A 224 17.72 1.78 7.49
CA GLY A 224 17.31 2.50 8.68
C GLY A 224 15.81 2.44 8.89
N TYR A 225 15.31 1.37 9.50
CA TYR A 225 13.87 1.09 9.63
C TYR A 225 13.10 2.13 10.45
N TYR A 226 13.76 2.78 11.40
CA TYR A 226 13.17 3.80 12.29
C TYR A 226 13.58 5.23 11.91
N ALA A 227 14.37 5.41 10.85
CA ALA A 227 14.84 6.69 10.39
C ALA A 227 14.08 7.14 9.14
N ALA A 228 13.50 8.34 9.19
CA ALA A 228 13.09 9.02 7.97
C ALA A 228 14.32 9.33 7.10
N THR A 229 14.24 9.11 5.78
CA THR A 229 15.40 9.31 4.91
C THR A 229 15.90 10.76 4.97
N ALA A 230 17.20 10.90 5.17
CA ALA A 230 17.88 12.20 5.24
C ALA A 230 17.91 12.96 3.89
N ARG A 231 17.47 12.34 2.80
CA ARG A 231 17.42 12.95 1.46
C ARG A 231 16.59 14.22 1.40
N PHE A 232 15.54 14.27 2.20
CA PHE A 232 14.54 15.33 2.15
C PHE A 232 14.53 16.19 3.43
N GLY A 233 15.45 15.95 4.35
CA GLY A 233 15.57 16.74 5.58
C GLY A 233 15.53 15.91 6.87
N GLU A 234 15.06 16.54 7.93
CA GLU A 234 15.06 15.97 9.28
C GLU A 234 13.77 15.19 9.59
N PRO A 235 13.81 14.22 10.53
CA PRO A 235 12.63 13.45 10.90
C PRO A 235 11.41 14.29 11.28
N LYS A 236 11.60 15.41 11.99
CA LYS A 236 10.48 16.30 12.36
C LYS A 236 9.90 17.08 11.17
N GLU A 237 10.64 17.24 10.08
CA GLU A 237 10.11 17.85 8.86
C GLU A 237 9.18 16.87 8.12
N LEU A 238 9.44 15.56 8.17
CA LEU A 238 8.47 14.56 7.70
C LEU A 238 7.19 14.56 8.56
N MET A 239 7.33 14.73 9.91
CA MET A 239 6.16 14.93 10.78
C MET A 239 5.37 16.18 10.35
N ALA A 240 6.04 17.27 10.00
CA ALA A 240 5.40 18.50 9.55
C ALA A 240 4.69 18.36 8.19
N LEU A 241 5.25 17.56 7.26
CA LEU A 241 4.60 17.23 5.99
C LEU A 241 3.28 16.44 6.23
N ILE A 242 3.33 15.43 7.09
CA ILE A 242 2.15 14.62 7.43
C ILE A 242 1.09 15.48 8.15
N ASP A 243 1.51 16.28 9.10
CA ASP A 243 0.64 17.23 9.84
C ASP A 243 -0.09 18.19 8.89
N ALA A 244 0.64 18.76 7.92
CA ALA A 244 0.07 19.67 6.91
C ALA A 244 -0.96 18.95 6.00
N LEU A 245 -0.72 17.69 5.64
CA LEU A 245 -1.66 16.87 4.88
C LEU A 245 -2.94 16.59 5.68
N HIS A 246 -2.81 16.21 6.95
CA HIS A 246 -3.95 15.98 7.85
C HIS A 246 -4.80 17.26 8.03
N GLN A 247 -4.17 18.41 8.24
CA GLN A 247 -4.87 19.70 8.34
C GLN A 247 -5.60 20.08 7.04
N ALA A 248 -5.14 19.55 5.90
CA ALA A 248 -5.82 19.70 4.60
C ALA A 248 -6.92 18.66 4.34
N GLY A 249 -7.13 17.70 5.25
CA GLY A 249 -8.10 16.61 5.12
C GLY A 249 -7.64 15.48 4.21
N ILE A 250 -6.31 15.23 4.14
CA ILE A 250 -5.68 14.20 3.28
C ILE A 250 -4.99 13.19 4.19
N GLY A 251 -5.37 11.91 4.08
CA GLY A 251 -4.73 10.82 4.80
C GLY A 251 -3.38 10.41 4.19
N VAL A 252 -2.52 9.84 5.01
CA VAL A 252 -1.16 9.44 4.61
C VAL A 252 -0.93 7.96 4.83
N LEU A 253 -0.64 7.23 3.75
CA LEU A 253 -0.16 5.86 3.78
C LEU A 253 1.35 5.84 3.56
N LEU A 254 2.04 4.95 4.24
CA LEU A 254 3.47 4.73 4.03
C LEU A 254 3.69 3.33 3.45
N ASP A 255 4.50 3.28 2.40
CA ASP A 255 4.95 2.01 1.87
C ASP A 255 6.02 1.42 2.80
N TRP A 256 5.77 0.25 3.35
CA TRP A 256 6.54 -0.41 4.40
C TRP A 256 7.07 -1.76 3.93
N VAL A 257 8.36 -1.98 4.11
CA VAL A 257 9.10 -3.12 3.55
C VAL A 257 9.52 -4.11 4.65
N PRO A 258 8.62 -4.96 5.16
CA PRO A 258 8.97 -5.94 6.18
C PRO A 258 9.55 -7.24 5.63
N ALA A 259 9.44 -7.49 4.32
CA ALA A 259 9.78 -8.78 3.74
C ALA A 259 11.30 -9.05 3.77
N HIS A 260 12.10 -8.04 3.44
CA HIS A 260 13.54 -8.23 3.20
C HIS A 260 14.35 -6.98 3.54
N PHE A 261 15.69 -7.13 3.57
CA PHE A 261 16.64 -6.03 3.78
C PHE A 261 17.92 -6.23 2.96
N PRO A 262 18.69 -5.15 2.66
CA PRO A 262 19.89 -5.22 1.82
C PRO A 262 21.04 -5.94 2.50
N ARG A 263 22.02 -6.36 1.69
CA ARG A 263 23.23 -7.09 2.15
C ARG A 263 24.36 -6.16 2.58
N ASP A 264 24.11 -4.90 2.75
CA ASP A 264 25.09 -3.89 3.14
C ASP A 264 25.71 -4.22 4.48
N ALA A 265 27.04 -4.15 4.56
CA ALA A 265 27.79 -4.56 5.74
C ALA A 265 27.47 -3.73 7.00
N MET A 266 27.09 -2.47 6.82
CA MET A 266 26.72 -1.55 7.90
C MET A 266 25.33 -1.83 8.47
N GLY A 267 24.47 -2.56 7.74
CA GLY A 267 23.08 -2.84 8.10
C GLY A 267 22.91 -4.10 8.94
N LEU A 268 21.74 -4.71 8.82
CA LEU A 268 21.29 -5.83 9.66
C LEU A 268 21.99 -7.16 9.37
N ARG A 269 22.53 -7.32 8.16
CA ARG A 269 23.19 -8.56 7.74
C ARG A 269 24.27 -8.99 8.73
N ARG A 270 24.16 -10.25 9.23
CA ARG A 270 25.10 -10.84 10.21
C ARG A 270 25.50 -9.86 11.30
N PHE A 271 24.50 -9.30 11.95
CA PHE A 271 24.65 -8.09 12.75
C PHE A 271 25.73 -8.18 13.84
N ASP A 272 25.83 -9.31 14.52
CA ASP A 272 26.88 -9.59 15.52
C ASP A 272 27.92 -10.61 15.02
N GLY A 273 28.09 -10.75 13.71
CA GLY A 273 28.87 -11.79 13.05
C GLY A 273 28.06 -13.06 12.75
N THR A 274 26.86 -13.18 13.31
CA THR A 274 25.91 -14.27 13.07
C THR A 274 24.60 -13.75 12.45
N PRO A 275 23.79 -14.62 11.82
CA PRO A 275 22.47 -14.23 11.32
C PRO A 275 21.53 -13.91 12.49
N CYS A 276 21.43 -12.62 12.87
CA CYS A 276 20.54 -12.16 13.94
C CYS A 276 19.11 -11.88 13.42
N TYR A 277 19.01 -11.26 12.24
CA TYR A 277 17.75 -10.83 11.64
C TYR A 277 17.31 -11.75 10.50
N GLU A 278 18.25 -12.34 9.77
CA GLU A 278 18.02 -13.31 8.70
C GLU A 278 18.06 -14.75 9.19
N HIS A 279 17.39 -15.65 8.46
CA HIS A 279 17.47 -17.08 8.73
C HIS A 279 18.85 -17.64 8.35
N PRO A 280 19.49 -18.52 9.17
CA PRO A 280 20.85 -19.03 8.92
C PRO A 280 20.96 -19.91 7.67
N ASP A 281 19.91 -20.61 7.27
CA ASP A 281 19.88 -21.38 6.01
C ASP A 281 19.51 -20.46 4.85
N PRO A 282 20.39 -20.30 3.82
CA PRO A 282 20.15 -19.38 2.72
C PRO A 282 18.91 -19.75 1.89
N ARG A 283 18.44 -21.00 1.93
CA ARG A 283 17.21 -21.41 1.27
C ARG A 283 15.94 -20.81 1.91
N ARG A 284 16.06 -20.20 3.09
CA ARG A 284 15.02 -19.41 3.74
C ARG A 284 15.43 -17.95 3.94
N GLY A 285 16.73 -17.72 4.21
CA GLY A 285 17.26 -16.41 4.58
C GLY A 285 17.68 -15.53 3.40
N ASP A 286 17.85 -16.06 2.19
CA ASP A 286 18.26 -15.28 1.02
C ASP A 286 17.06 -15.06 0.06
N MET A 287 17.04 -13.90 -0.59
CA MET A 287 16.20 -13.61 -1.76
C MET A 287 17.11 -13.33 -2.96
N PRO A 288 17.47 -14.37 -3.74
CA PRO A 288 18.44 -14.25 -4.83
C PRO A 288 18.02 -13.26 -5.92
N GLN A 289 16.73 -13.21 -6.24
CA GLN A 289 16.19 -12.35 -7.29
C GLN A 289 16.42 -10.86 -7.02
N TRP A 290 16.33 -10.44 -5.75
CA TRP A 290 16.52 -9.03 -5.34
C TRP A 290 17.90 -8.77 -4.73
N GLY A 291 18.73 -9.80 -4.56
CA GLY A 291 20.03 -9.67 -3.91
C GLY A 291 19.97 -9.29 -2.43
N THR A 292 18.87 -9.60 -1.74
CA THR A 292 18.57 -9.20 -0.37
C THR A 292 18.54 -10.41 0.58
N HIS A 293 18.33 -10.17 1.89
CA HIS A 293 18.03 -11.19 2.90
C HIS A 293 16.59 -11.09 3.34
N MET A 294 15.98 -12.24 3.65
CA MET A 294 14.65 -12.35 4.25
C MET A 294 14.74 -12.33 5.77
N PHE A 295 13.80 -11.67 6.42
CA PHE A 295 13.69 -11.70 7.88
C PHE A 295 13.31 -13.09 8.41
N ASP A 296 13.92 -13.47 9.55
CA ASP A 296 13.62 -14.73 10.25
C ASP A 296 12.44 -14.55 11.22
N TYR A 297 11.22 -14.70 10.73
CA TYR A 297 10.00 -14.57 11.53
C TYR A 297 9.79 -15.71 12.56
N ALA A 298 10.62 -16.75 12.56
CA ALA A 298 10.63 -17.72 13.64
C ALA A 298 11.27 -17.15 14.93
N ARG A 299 12.02 -16.04 14.83
CA ARG A 299 12.71 -15.40 15.94
C ARG A 299 11.87 -14.31 16.59
N GLY A 300 11.69 -14.40 17.91
CA GLY A 300 10.87 -13.44 18.67
C GLY A 300 11.38 -12.01 18.57
N GLU A 301 12.70 -11.81 18.67
CA GLU A 301 13.32 -10.48 18.60
C GLU A 301 13.10 -9.80 17.23
N VAL A 302 13.10 -10.58 16.15
CA VAL A 302 12.77 -10.10 14.80
C VAL A 302 11.29 -9.71 14.72
N ASN A 303 10.41 -10.53 15.29
CA ASN A 303 8.98 -10.18 15.38
C ASN A 303 8.77 -8.87 16.17
N SER A 304 9.47 -8.70 17.31
CA SER A 304 9.39 -7.46 18.09
C SER A 304 9.97 -6.26 17.34
N PHE A 305 11.07 -6.43 16.61
CA PHE A 305 11.64 -5.39 15.75
C PHE A 305 10.64 -4.90 14.72
N MET A 306 10.01 -5.81 13.96
CA MET A 306 9.06 -5.46 12.91
C MET A 306 7.73 -4.97 13.45
N LEU A 307 7.19 -5.60 14.50
CA LEU A 307 5.94 -5.15 15.14
C LEU A 307 6.09 -3.73 15.70
N SER A 308 7.20 -3.48 16.39
CA SER A 308 7.52 -2.15 16.92
C SER A 308 7.70 -1.14 15.79
N ASN A 309 8.28 -1.53 14.67
CA ASN A 309 8.50 -0.64 13.53
C ASN A 309 7.18 -0.22 12.87
N ALA A 310 6.25 -1.16 12.65
CA ALA A 310 4.91 -0.82 12.17
C ALA A 310 4.20 0.16 13.13
N CYS A 311 4.21 -0.15 14.44
CA CYS A 311 3.62 0.73 15.44
C CYS A 311 4.29 2.11 15.51
N PHE A 312 5.60 2.17 15.33
CA PHE A 312 6.36 3.43 15.36
C PHE A 312 5.89 4.44 14.30
N TRP A 313 5.72 4.02 13.07
CA TRP A 313 5.24 4.90 12.00
C TRP A 313 3.81 5.37 12.21
N LEU A 314 2.96 4.53 12.80
CA LEU A 314 1.58 4.90 13.14
C LEU A 314 1.49 5.81 14.39
N GLU A 315 2.40 5.62 15.37
CA GLU A 315 2.36 6.34 16.64
C GLU A 315 3.12 7.67 16.60
N TRP A 316 4.34 7.68 16.06
CA TRP A 316 5.21 8.85 16.06
C TRP A 316 5.03 9.75 14.85
N TYR A 317 4.67 9.16 13.70
CA TYR A 317 4.44 9.93 12.47
C TYR A 317 2.97 10.08 12.12
N HIS A 318 2.07 9.58 12.95
CA HIS A 318 0.61 9.64 12.76
C HIS A 318 0.12 9.07 11.41
N ALA A 319 0.91 8.21 10.75
CA ALA A 319 0.48 7.61 9.49
C ALA A 319 -0.90 6.97 9.61
N ASP A 320 -1.73 7.10 8.57
CA ASP A 320 -3.10 6.56 8.53
C ASP A 320 -3.14 5.12 8.04
N GLY A 321 -2.00 4.55 7.72
CA GLY A 321 -1.87 3.15 7.37
C GLY A 321 -0.53 2.81 6.74
N LEU A 322 -0.36 1.52 6.50
CA LEU A 322 0.84 0.97 5.85
C LEU A 322 0.42 0.13 4.65
N ARG A 323 1.04 0.38 3.51
CA ARG A 323 1.08 -0.57 2.40
C ARG A 323 2.24 -1.52 2.67
N VAL A 324 1.96 -2.79 2.81
CA VAL A 324 2.93 -3.83 3.15
C VAL A 324 3.45 -4.45 1.87
N ASP A 325 4.72 -4.18 1.60
CA ASP A 325 5.44 -4.62 0.39
C ASP A 325 5.65 -6.12 0.35
N ALA A 326 5.51 -6.71 -0.83
CA ALA A 326 5.91 -8.07 -1.18
C ALA A 326 5.37 -9.16 -0.23
N VAL A 327 4.11 -9.05 0.21
CA VAL A 327 3.50 -10.02 1.14
C VAL A 327 3.56 -11.45 0.59
N THR A 328 3.41 -11.65 -0.72
CA THR A 328 3.55 -12.97 -1.35
C THR A 328 4.89 -13.64 -1.01
N SER A 329 5.99 -12.87 -1.02
CA SER A 329 7.32 -13.39 -0.70
C SER A 329 7.48 -13.77 0.77
N MET A 330 6.71 -13.13 1.66
CA MET A 330 6.65 -13.49 3.08
C MET A 330 5.85 -14.79 3.30
N LEU A 331 4.76 -14.97 2.56
CA LEU A 331 3.85 -16.10 2.72
C LEU A 331 4.42 -17.41 2.18
N MET A 332 5.25 -17.37 1.13
CA MET A 332 5.61 -18.54 0.33
C MET A 332 7.13 -18.74 0.26
N TYR A 333 7.62 -19.88 0.76
CA TYR A 333 9.05 -20.23 0.73
C TYR A 333 9.61 -20.46 -0.68
N ASP A 334 8.76 -20.84 -1.62
CA ASP A 334 9.12 -21.10 -3.02
C ASP A 334 8.95 -19.89 -3.94
N PHE A 335 8.57 -18.72 -3.39
CA PHE A 335 8.42 -17.50 -4.19
C PHE A 335 9.71 -17.18 -4.94
N CYS A 336 9.63 -17.10 -6.28
CA CYS A 336 10.76 -16.85 -7.19
C CYS A 336 11.96 -17.79 -6.98
N ARG A 337 11.73 -19.05 -6.64
CA ARG A 337 12.76 -20.07 -6.43
C ARG A 337 12.47 -21.36 -7.19
N GLU A 338 13.52 -21.96 -7.74
CA GLU A 338 13.43 -23.24 -8.40
C GLU A 338 13.36 -24.40 -7.39
N PRO A 339 12.86 -25.58 -7.82
CA PRO A 339 12.90 -26.78 -6.98
C PRO A 339 14.31 -27.05 -6.41
N GLY A 340 14.40 -27.26 -5.11
CA GLY A 340 15.66 -27.46 -4.38
C GLY A 340 16.33 -26.18 -3.87
N GLN A 341 15.86 -25.00 -4.28
CA GLN A 341 16.37 -23.71 -3.78
C GLN A 341 15.60 -23.18 -2.56
N TRP A 342 14.60 -23.91 -2.07
CA TRP A 342 13.82 -23.59 -0.90
C TRP A 342 13.59 -24.82 -0.02
N LEU A 343 13.14 -24.59 1.23
CA LEU A 343 12.81 -25.64 2.19
C LEU A 343 11.33 -25.60 2.54
N PRO A 344 10.65 -26.74 2.56
CA PRO A 344 9.27 -26.81 2.98
C PRO A 344 9.12 -26.47 4.47
N ASN A 345 7.90 -26.13 4.86
CA ASN A 345 7.54 -25.99 6.27
C ASN A 345 7.49 -27.36 6.97
N LYS A 346 7.25 -27.37 8.27
CA LYS A 346 7.21 -28.59 9.10
C LYS A 346 6.15 -29.62 8.70
N TYR A 347 5.20 -29.24 7.85
CA TYR A 347 4.16 -30.12 7.30
C TYR A 347 4.43 -30.52 5.85
N GLY A 348 5.54 -30.08 5.27
CA GLY A 348 5.90 -30.35 3.87
C GLY A 348 5.30 -29.39 2.86
N GLY A 349 4.59 -28.33 3.31
CA GLY A 349 3.98 -27.30 2.46
C GLY A 349 4.92 -26.16 2.13
N HIS A 350 4.44 -25.25 1.27
CA HIS A 350 5.16 -24.10 0.74
C HIS A 350 5.05 -22.87 1.66
N GLU A 351 4.02 -22.81 2.51
CA GLU A 351 3.71 -21.65 3.31
C GLU A 351 4.74 -21.41 4.41
N ASN A 352 5.13 -20.16 4.59
CA ASN A 352 5.93 -19.69 5.73
C ASN A 352 4.99 -19.42 6.92
N LEU A 353 4.82 -20.44 7.76
CA LEU A 353 3.89 -20.38 8.90
C LEU A 353 4.26 -19.33 9.93
N ASP A 354 5.56 -19.02 10.08
CA ASP A 354 6.05 -18.03 11.02
C ASP A 354 5.73 -16.60 10.54
N ALA A 355 5.92 -16.31 9.27
CA ALA A 355 5.52 -15.03 8.68
C ALA A 355 4.01 -14.85 8.68
N ILE A 356 3.23 -15.90 8.41
CA ILE A 356 1.75 -15.86 8.52
C ILE A 356 1.33 -15.53 9.97
N ALA A 357 1.95 -16.15 10.95
CA ALA A 357 1.67 -15.86 12.36
C ALA A 357 2.05 -14.42 12.73
N PHE A 358 3.17 -13.91 12.22
CA PHE A 358 3.59 -12.52 12.40
C PHE A 358 2.57 -11.55 11.79
N LEU A 359 2.19 -11.73 10.52
CA LEU A 359 1.25 -10.84 9.82
C LEU A 359 -0.10 -10.75 10.53
N ARG A 360 -0.61 -11.89 11.03
CA ARG A 360 -1.84 -11.93 11.83
C ARG A 360 -1.69 -11.14 13.13
N ARG A 361 -0.60 -11.35 13.86
CA ARG A 361 -0.31 -10.62 15.11
C ARG A 361 -0.17 -9.13 14.87
N MET A 362 0.54 -8.76 13.81
CA MET A 362 0.73 -7.36 13.42
C MET A 362 -0.62 -6.68 13.15
N ASN A 363 -1.45 -7.26 12.29
CA ASN A 363 -2.76 -6.70 11.96
C ASN A 363 -3.68 -6.60 13.20
N GLU A 364 -3.72 -7.66 14.03
CA GLU A 364 -4.49 -7.63 15.29
C GLU A 364 -4.01 -6.52 16.22
N THR A 365 -2.70 -6.35 16.38
CA THR A 365 -2.11 -5.32 17.24
C THR A 365 -2.40 -3.93 16.70
N VAL A 366 -2.18 -3.71 15.40
CA VAL A 366 -2.37 -2.42 14.76
C VAL A 366 -3.84 -1.98 14.85
N TYR A 367 -4.79 -2.82 14.47
CA TYR A 367 -6.21 -2.45 14.51
C TYR A 367 -6.77 -2.27 15.93
N ARG A 368 -6.21 -2.98 16.92
CA ARG A 368 -6.57 -2.78 18.31
C ARG A 368 -6.09 -1.42 18.84
N ASP A 369 -4.85 -1.04 18.51
CA ASP A 369 -4.17 0.10 19.13
C ASP A 369 -4.33 1.41 18.33
N PHE A 370 -4.56 1.29 17.02
CA PHE A 370 -4.69 2.43 16.08
C PHE A 370 -6.00 2.31 15.27
N PRO A 371 -7.15 2.67 15.87
CA PRO A 371 -8.45 2.57 15.18
C PRO A 371 -8.49 3.50 13.95
N GLY A 372 -9.14 3.03 12.89
CA GLY A 372 -9.36 3.78 11.65
C GLY A 372 -8.18 3.78 10.66
N VAL A 373 -7.06 3.12 10.99
CA VAL A 373 -5.94 2.98 10.05
C VAL A 373 -6.22 1.93 8.96
N MET A 374 -5.45 1.98 7.88
CA MET A 374 -5.55 1.07 6.75
C MET A 374 -4.28 0.22 6.64
N MET A 375 -4.41 -1.11 6.78
CA MET A 375 -3.34 -2.05 6.47
C MET A 375 -3.62 -2.66 5.10
N VAL A 376 -2.74 -2.37 4.13
CA VAL A 376 -2.92 -2.74 2.72
C VAL A 376 -1.86 -3.76 2.33
N ALA A 377 -2.25 -4.92 1.84
CA ALA A 377 -1.31 -5.95 1.38
C ALA A 377 -1.02 -5.80 -0.12
N GLU A 378 0.25 -5.71 -0.48
CA GLU A 378 0.67 -6.08 -1.82
C GLU A 378 0.86 -7.60 -1.86
N GLU A 379 -0.19 -8.29 -2.29
CA GLU A 379 -0.18 -9.74 -2.41
C GLU A 379 -0.67 -10.10 -3.82
N SER A 380 0.23 -10.65 -4.63
CA SER A 380 0.03 -10.86 -6.07
C SER A 380 -0.41 -12.28 -6.44
N SER A 381 -0.53 -13.16 -5.46
CA SER A 381 -0.92 -14.56 -5.68
C SER A 381 -2.42 -14.80 -5.44
N ALA A 382 -2.85 -16.03 -5.59
CA ALA A 382 -4.20 -16.48 -5.24
C ALA A 382 -4.33 -16.91 -3.77
N TYR A 383 -3.44 -16.42 -2.87
CA TYR A 383 -3.53 -16.73 -1.45
C TYR A 383 -4.87 -16.23 -0.90
N PRO A 384 -5.67 -17.10 -0.25
CA PRO A 384 -7.03 -16.77 0.13
C PRO A 384 -7.10 -16.00 1.44
N MET A 385 -8.19 -15.23 1.62
CA MET A 385 -8.58 -14.64 2.90
C MET A 385 -7.57 -13.63 3.44
N VAL A 386 -6.87 -12.91 2.56
CA VAL A 386 -5.89 -11.88 2.95
C VAL A 386 -6.57 -10.77 3.78
N THR A 387 -7.76 -10.34 3.35
CA THR A 387 -8.51 -9.26 4.02
C THR A 387 -9.63 -9.77 4.94
N ARG A 388 -9.72 -11.08 5.13
CA ARG A 388 -10.72 -11.65 6.04
C ARG A 388 -10.21 -11.66 7.48
N PRO A 389 -11.13 -11.57 8.47
CA PRO A 389 -10.77 -11.56 9.88
C PRO A 389 -9.96 -12.78 10.31
N ILE A 390 -9.04 -12.59 11.24
CA ILE A 390 -8.13 -13.63 11.75
C ILE A 390 -8.90 -14.81 12.36
N TYR A 391 -10.01 -14.56 13.07
CA TYR A 391 -10.83 -15.61 13.67
C TYR A 391 -11.53 -16.51 12.64
N LEU A 392 -11.64 -16.06 11.38
CA LEU A 392 -12.10 -16.87 10.24
C LEU A 392 -10.95 -17.58 9.52
N GLY A 393 -9.71 -17.41 9.99
CA GLY A 393 -8.51 -17.98 9.37
C GLY A 393 -7.79 -17.03 8.40
N GLY A 394 -8.26 -15.79 8.23
CA GLY A 394 -7.66 -14.78 7.38
C GLY A 394 -6.36 -14.19 7.93
N LEU A 395 -5.71 -13.32 7.15
CA LEU A 395 -4.52 -12.59 7.58
C LEU A 395 -4.85 -11.30 8.33
N GLY A 396 -6.08 -10.78 8.21
CA GLY A 396 -6.56 -9.60 8.93
C GLY A 396 -6.15 -8.26 8.32
N PHE A 397 -5.66 -8.21 7.09
CA PHE A 397 -5.48 -6.94 6.38
C PHE A 397 -6.82 -6.24 6.13
N GLY A 398 -6.82 -4.92 6.07
CA GLY A 398 -8.01 -4.17 5.68
C GLY A 398 -8.27 -4.23 4.19
N PHE A 399 -7.20 -4.13 3.40
CA PHE A 399 -7.26 -4.10 1.94
C PHE A 399 -6.14 -4.94 1.30
N LYS A 400 -6.35 -5.26 0.04
CA LYS A 400 -5.37 -5.91 -0.84
C LYS A 400 -5.38 -5.23 -2.20
N TRP A 401 -4.21 -5.05 -2.83
CA TRP A 401 -4.13 -4.63 -4.22
C TRP A 401 -4.73 -5.69 -5.15
N ASN A 402 -5.57 -5.28 -6.10
CA ASN A 402 -6.14 -6.18 -7.11
C ASN A 402 -5.21 -6.31 -8.32
N MET A 403 -4.14 -7.07 -8.16
CA MET A 403 -3.14 -7.29 -9.21
C MET A 403 -3.72 -8.03 -10.43
N GLY A 404 -4.71 -8.93 -10.21
CA GLY A 404 -5.40 -9.65 -11.28
C GLY A 404 -6.16 -8.70 -12.21
N TRP A 405 -7.00 -7.84 -11.62
CA TRP A 405 -7.71 -6.79 -12.38
C TRP A 405 -6.75 -5.87 -13.11
N MET A 406 -5.71 -5.41 -12.43
CA MET A 406 -4.71 -4.51 -13.02
C MET A 406 -4.05 -5.15 -14.24
N ASN A 407 -3.58 -6.40 -14.14
CA ASN A 407 -2.94 -7.11 -15.23
C ASN A 407 -3.89 -7.31 -16.42
N ASP A 408 -5.15 -7.68 -16.17
CA ASP A 408 -6.15 -7.85 -17.24
C ASP A 408 -6.45 -6.54 -17.95
N MET A 409 -6.66 -5.45 -17.19
CA MET A 409 -6.91 -4.12 -17.75
C MET A 409 -5.73 -3.64 -18.59
N LEU A 410 -4.49 -3.75 -18.09
CA LEU A 410 -3.31 -3.31 -18.82
C LEU A 410 -3.04 -4.16 -20.07
N ALA A 411 -3.30 -5.47 -20.00
CA ALA A 411 -3.22 -6.33 -21.18
C ALA A 411 -4.28 -5.95 -22.23
N TYR A 412 -5.50 -5.65 -21.79
CA TYR A 412 -6.61 -5.28 -22.68
C TYR A 412 -6.36 -3.95 -23.39
N ILE A 413 -5.97 -2.90 -22.67
CA ILE A 413 -5.78 -1.56 -23.25
C ILE A 413 -4.62 -1.49 -24.25
N LYS A 414 -3.60 -2.35 -24.11
CA LYS A 414 -2.48 -2.46 -25.06
C LYS A 414 -2.87 -3.01 -26.42
N LEU A 415 -4.01 -3.71 -26.50
CA LEU A 415 -4.51 -4.27 -27.75
C LEU A 415 -4.98 -3.17 -28.69
N ASP A 416 -4.66 -3.28 -29.98
CA ASP A 416 -5.35 -2.48 -30.99
C ASP A 416 -6.87 -2.72 -30.88
N PRO A 417 -7.70 -1.68 -30.91
CA PRO A 417 -9.16 -1.80 -30.74
C PRO A 417 -9.82 -2.86 -31.62
N VAL A 418 -9.29 -3.15 -32.80
CA VAL A 418 -9.80 -4.18 -33.72
C VAL A 418 -9.72 -5.60 -33.12
N TYR A 419 -8.79 -5.85 -32.20
CA TYR A 419 -8.59 -7.14 -31.56
C TYR A 419 -9.30 -7.23 -30.20
N ARG A 420 -9.75 -6.12 -29.60
CA ARG A 420 -10.36 -6.07 -28.26
C ARG A 420 -11.57 -6.98 -28.11
N LYS A 421 -12.33 -7.16 -29.17
CA LYS A 421 -13.50 -8.06 -29.19
C LYS A 421 -13.18 -9.51 -28.85
N TYR A 422 -11.98 -9.99 -29.12
CA TYR A 422 -11.54 -11.36 -28.82
C TYR A 422 -11.03 -11.53 -27.38
N HIS A 423 -10.94 -10.45 -26.63
CA HIS A 423 -10.42 -10.41 -25.26
C HIS A 423 -11.36 -9.65 -24.31
N HIS A 424 -12.66 -9.63 -24.63
CA HIS A 424 -13.66 -8.91 -23.86
C HIS A 424 -13.83 -9.47 -22.43
N ASP A 425 -13.51 -10.73 -22.23
CA ASP A 425 -13.44 -11.42 -20.95
C ASP A 425 -12.55 -10.69 -19.94
N LYS A 426 -11.47 -10.03 -20.37
CA LYS A 426 -10.58 -9.25 -19.51
C LYS A 426 -11.27 -8.08 -18.81
N LEU A 427 -12.35 -7.55 -19.38
CA LEU A 427 -13.15 -6.49 -18.77
C LEU A 427 -14.12 -7.03 -17.69
N THR A 428 -14.51 -8.30 -17.81
CA THR A 428 -15.60 -8.85 -17.00
C THR A 428 -15.13 -9.87 -15.96
N PHE A 429 -13.98 -10.53 -16.20
CA PHE A 429 -13.48 -11.61 -15.35
C PHE A 429 -13.23 -11.17 -13.90
N SER A 430 -12.74 -9.96 -13.69
CA SER A 430 -12.46 -9.42 -12.34
C SER A 430 -13.68 -9.42 -11.43
N LEU A 431 -14.88 -9.28 -11.99
CA LEU A 431 -16.14 -9.30 -11.23
C LEU A 431 -16.47 -10.68 -10.65
N MET A 432 -15.86 -11.75 -11.16
CA MET A 432 -16.02 -13.10 -10.61
C MET A 432 -15.45 -13.19 -9.17
N TYR A 433 -14.49 -12.35 -8.84
CA TYR A 433 -13.82 -12.35 -7.53
C TYR A 433 -13.80 -10.98 -6.83
N ALA A 434 -14.39 -9.93 -7.44
CA ALA A 434 -14.33 -8.56 -6.94
C ALA A 434 -14.77 -8.40 -5.48
N PHE A 435 -15.59 -9.31 -4.96
CA PHE A 435 -16.12 -9.27 -3.59
C PHE A 435 -15.53 -10.37 -2.68
N SER A 436 -14.51 -11.10 -3.16
CA SER A 436 -13.81 -12.12 -2.35
C SER A 436 -12.89 -11.49 -1.30
N GLU A 437 -12.33 -10.33 -1.61
CA GLU A 437 -11.45 -9.52 -0.76
C GLU A 437 -11.89 -8.05 -0.80
N ASN A 438 -11.32 -7.22 0.06
CA ASN A 438 -11.48 -5.77 -0.01
C ASN A 438 -10.36 -5.20 -0.90
N TYR A 439 -10.70 -4.82 -2.12
CA TYR A 439 -9.70 -4.46 -3.11
C TYR A 439 -9.44 -2.97 -3.24
N ILE A 440 -8.16 -2.64 -3.48
CA ILE A 440 -7.71 -1.38 -4.09
C ILE A 440 -7.32 -1.71 -5.53
N LEU A 441 -7.72 -0.89 -6.49
CA LEU A 441 -7.42 -1.02 -7.90
C LEU A 441 -6.14 -0.22 -8.22
N PRO A 442 -4.95 -0.86 -8.31
CA PRO A 442 -3.70 -0.14 -8.43
C PRO A 442 -3.32 0.10 -9.89
N PHE A 443 -3.05 1.34 -10.25
CA PHE A 443 -2.12 1.66 -11.32
C PHE A 443 -0.87 2.25 -10.68
N SER A 444 -0.02 1.38 -10.15
CA SER A 444 1.12 1.72 -9.30
C SER A 444 2.40 2.02 -10.10
N HIS A 445 3.45 2.42 -9.36
CA HIS A 445 4.78 2.72 -9.91
C HIS A 445 5.37 1.56 -10.73
N ASP A 446 5.18 0.32 -10.29
CA ASP A 446 5.72 -0.87 -10.96
C ASP A 446 5.20 -1.03 -12.40
N GLU A 447 4.05 -0.46 -12.70
CA GLU A 447 3.42 -0.62 -14.01
C GLU A 447 3.93 0.37 -15.05
N VAL A 448 4.74 1.33 -14.67
CA VAL A 448 5.23 2.42 -15.56
C VAL A 448 6.76 2.50 -15.66
N VAL A 449 7.45 1.37 -15.46
CA VAL A 449 8.91 1.21 -15.47
C VAL A 449 9.34 -0.03 -16.24
N HIS A 450 10.64 -0.17 -16.48
CA HIS A 450 11.29 -1.39 -16.99
C HIS A 450 10.73 -1.93 -18.31
N GLY A 451 10.45 -1.05 -19.28
CA GLY A 451 9.94 -1.42 -20.60
C GLY A 451 8.44 -1.72 -20.61
N LYS A 452 7.71 -1.40 -19.52
CA LYS A 452 6.26 -1.56 -19.44
C LYS A 452 5.50 -0.39 -20.08
N HIS A 453 6.17 0.71 -20.44
CA HIS A 453 5.64 1.98 -20.95
C HIS A 453 4.82 2.79 -19.92
N SER A 454 4.61 4.09 -20.14
CA SER A 454 3.71 4.92 -19.34
C SER A 454 2.25 4.52 -19.57
N MET A 455 1.34 4.96 -18.70
CA MET A 455 -0.10 4.68 -18.87
C MET A 455 -0.64 5.24 -20.19
N LEU A 456 -0.13 6.39 -20.64
CA LEU A 456 -0.49 6.98 -21.94
C LEU A 456 0.12 6.19 -23.10
N ASP A 457 1.40 5.82 -23.01
CA ASP A 457 2.09 5.16 -24.12
C ASP A 457 1.65 3.70 -24.32
N LYS A 458 1.07 3.07 -23.29
CA LYS A 458 0.39 1.77 -23.42
C LYS A 458 -0.80 1.80 -24.38
N GLN A 459 -1.42 2.97 -24.61
CA GLN A 459 -2.57 3.10 -25.48
C GLN A 459 -2.14 3.05 -26.96
N PRO A 460 -2.80 2.23 -27.80
CA PRO A 460 -2.47 2.13 -29.24
C PRO A 460 -3.02 3.30 -30.05
N GLY A 461 -2.49 3.47 -31.25
CA GLY A 461 -2.99 4.42 -32.22
C GLY A 461 -2.27 5.78 -32.21
N ASP A 462 -2.92 6.76 -32.86
CA ASP A 462 -2.44 8.14 -32.90
C ASP A 462 -2.60 8.86 -31.55
N LEU A 463 -2.06 10.07 -31.47
CA LEU A 463 -2.05 10.82 -30.21
C LEU A 463 -3.44 11.05 -29.63
N TRP A 464 -4.44 11.38 -30.47
CA TRP A 464 -5.81 11.56 -30.01
C TRP A 464 -6.38 10.27 -29.38
N LYS A 465 -6.17 9.12 -30.06
CA LYS A 465 -6.62 7.81 -29.56
C LYS A 465 -5.94 7.43 -28.26
N LYS A 466 -4.64 7.72 -28.10
CA LYS A 466 -3.90 7.49 -26.86
C LYS A 466 -4.56 8.24 -25.71
N PHE A 467 -4.81 9.53 -25.85
CA PHE A 467 -5.46 10.35 -24.81
C PHE A 467 -6.93 9.97 -24.58
N ALA A 468 -7.69 9.67 -25.63
CA ALA A 468 -9.07 9.22 -25.50
C ALA A 468 -9.16 7.87 -24.78
N GLY A 469 -8.31 6.90 -25.15
CA GLY A 469 -8.23 5.59 -24.48
C GLY A 469 -7.83 5.71 -23.01
N LEU A 470 -6.91 6.61 -22.67
CA LEU A 470 -6.51 6.86 -21.30
C LEU A 470 -7.67 7.42 -20.46
N ARG A 471 -8.40 8.41 -20.99
CA ARG A 471 -9.58 8.97 -20.31
C ARG A 471 -10.71 7.94 -20.15
N ALA A 472 -10.94 7.11 -21.16
CA ALA A 472 -11.92 6.02 -21.08
C ALA A 472 -11.56 5.01 -20.00
N LEU A 473 -10.28 4.62 -19.91
CA LEU A 473 -9.76 3.73 -18.86
C LEU A 473 -9.99 4.32 -17.47
N TYR A 474 -9.65 5.59 -17.25
CA TYR A 474 -9.83 6.23 -15.95
C TYR A 474 -11.30 6.36 -15.57
N GLY A 475 -12.17 6.71 -16.55
CA GLY A 475 -13.61 6.69 -16.31
C GLY A 475 -14.14 5.32 -15.92
N TYR A 476 -13.74 4.26 -16.63
CA TYR A 476 -14.10 2.88 -16.27
C TYR A 476 -13.62 2.52 -14.87
N THR A 477 -12.34 2.79 -14.56
CA THR A 477 -11.72 2.48 -13.27
C THR A 477 -12.42 3.15 -12.10
N MET A 478 -12.81 4.43 -12.25
CA MET A 478 -13.48 5.17 -11.16
C MET A 478 -14.86 4.60 -10.85
N ALA A 479 -15.55 4.00 -11.80
CA ALA A 479 -16.85 3.36 -11.57
C ALA A 479 -16.74 1.89 -11.15
N HIS A 480 -15.66 1.19 -11.47
CA HIS A 480 -15.45 -0.22 -11.09
C HIS A 480 -15.43 -0.39 -9.57
N PRO A 481 -16.01 -1.47 -8.98
CA PRO A 481 -15.91 -1.74 -7.55
C PRO A 481 -14.47 -1.80 -7.05
N GLY A 482 -14.22 -1.28 -5.86
CA GLY A 482 -12.91 -1.21 -5.20
C GLY A 482 -12.39 0.23 -5.05
N LYS A 483 -11.45 0.42 -4.13
CA LYS A 483 -10.78 1.72 -3.88
C LYS A 483 -9.80 2.01 -5.00
N LYS A 484 -9.31 3.25 -5.12
CA LYS A 484 -8.54 3.73 -6.27
C LYS A 484 -7.12 4.07 -5.87
N LEU A 485 -6.17 3.73 -6.72
CA LEU A 485 -4.77 4.15 -6.61
C LEU A 485 -4.23 4.49 -7.99
N LEU A 486 -3.61 5.67 -8.11
CA LEU A 486 -2.92 6.11 -9.30
C LEU A 486 -1.54 6.66 -8.93
N PHE A 487 -0.51 6.14 -9.60
CA PHE A 487 0.85 6.64 -9.47
C PHE A 487 1.01 8.01 -10.12
N MET A 488 1.81 8.88 -9.47
CA MET A 488 2.13 10.24 -9.91
C MET A 488 2.52 10.33 -11.39
N GLY A 489 2.03 11.37 -12.05
CA GLY A 489 2.23 11.58 -13.50
C GLY A 489 1.15 10.94 -14.37
N GLY A 490 0.48 9.88 -13.88
CA GLY A 490 -0.65 9.26 -14.58
C GLY A 490 -1.81 10.22 -14.80
N GLU A 491 -2.06 11.10 -13.83
CA GLU A 491 -3.17 12.05 -13.81
C GLU A 491 -3.11 13.13 -14.91
N PHE A 492 -1.93 13.41 -15.45
CA PHE A 492 -1.78 14.30 -16.60
C PHE A 492 -1.22 13.60 -17.85
N GLY A 493 -1.20 12.25 -17.82
CA GLY A 493 -0.75 11.45 -18.97
C GLY A 493 0.74 11.61 -19.25
N HIS A 494 1.61 11.44 -18.23
CA HIS A 494 3.05 11.44 -18.40
C HIS A 494 3.45 10.54 -19.58
N PHE A 495 4.31 11.02 -20.50
CA PHE A 495 4.49 10.36 -21.79
C PHE A 495 5.50 9.22 -21.72
N ILE A 496 6.64 9.44 -21.03
CA ILE A 496 7.70 8.45 -20.87
C ILE A 496 7.46 7.58 -19.62
N GLU A 497 8.20 6.50 -19.50
CA GLU A 497 8.27 5.74 -18.25
C GLU A 497 8.78 6.60 -17.11
N TRP A 498 8.34 6.28 -15.89
CA TRP A 498 8.83 6.95 -14.71
C TRP A 498 10.35 6.73 -14.52
N LYS A 499 11.04 7.78 -14.07
CA LYS A 499 12.45 7.78 -13.71
C LYS A 499 12.59 8.27 -12.26
N TYR A 500 13.32 7.50 -11.46
CA TYR A 500 13.57 7.87 -10.05
C TYR A 500 14.62 8.98 -9.91
N ASP A 501 15.51 9.11 -10.90
CA ASP A 501 16.68 10.02 -10.91
C ASP A 501 16.38 11.40 -11.49
N ASP A 502 15.16 11.63 -11.98
CA ASP A 502 14.70 12.93 -12.47
C ASP A 502 13.29 13.24 -11.93
N GLN A 503 12.84 14.48 -12.07
CA GLN A 503 11.45 14.85 -11.74
C GLN A 503 10.51 14.45 -12.89
N LEU A 504 9.19 14.44 -12.58
CA LEU A 504 8.17 14.31 -13.62
C LEU A 504 8.27 15.43 -14.66
N ASP A 505 7.90 15.11 -15.89
CA ASP A 505 7.89 16.06 -17.02
C ASP A 505 6.76 17.09 -16.91
N TRP A 506 6.77 17.90 -15.86
CA TRP A 506 5.74 18.92 -15.60
C TRP A 506 5.53 19.91 -16.74
N PHE A 507 6.55 20.09 -17.62
CA PHE A 507 6.44 20.92 -18.82
C PHE A 507 5.38 20.40 -19.80
N LEU A 508 5.00 19.13 -19.74
CA LEU A 508 3.94 18.55 -20.56
C LEU A 508 2.61 19.27 -20.38
N LEU A 509 2.36 19.87 -19.21
CA LEU A 509 1.17 20.67 -18.94
C LEU A 509 1.10 21.96 -19.79
N LEU A 510 2.14 22.33 -20.50
CA LEU A 510 2.13 23.41 -21.50
C LEU A 510 1.50 22.97 -22.84
N TYR A 511 1.28 21.66 -23.06
CA TYR A 511 0.69 21.12 -24.27
C TYR A 511 -0.77 20.68 -24.02
N GLU A 512 -1.67 21.16 -24.84
CA GLU A 512 -3.12 21.14 -24.65
C GLU A 512 -3.71 19.80 -24.12
N ASN A 513 -3.26 18.67 -24.64
CA ASN A 513 -3.84 17.37 -24.26
C ASN A 513 -3.59 16.98 -22.80
N HIS A 514 -2.45 17.36 -22.23
CA HIS A 514 -2.07 16.98 -20.86
C HIS A 514 -2.88 17.68 -19.78
N PRO A 515 -3.07 19.03 -19.78
CA PRO A 515 -3.99 19.67 -18.85
C PRO A 515 -5.44 19.23 -19.04
N GLN A 516 -5.87 18.86 -20.27
CA GLN A 516 -7.20 18.32 -20.52
C GLN A 516 -7.41 16.97 -19.83
N VAL A 517 -6.42 16.06 -19.86
CA VAL A 517 -6.47 14.79 -19.09
C VAL A 517 -6.44 15.08 -17.60
N GLN A 518 -5.60 15.99 -17.13
CA GLN A 518 -5.55 16.37 -15.72
C GLN A 518 -6.90 16.91 -15.23
N GLN A 519 -7.55 17.73 -16.03
CA GLN A 519 -8.90 18.23 -15.71
C GLN A 519 -9.94 17.10 -15.69
N CYS A 520 -9.84 16.13 -16.60
CA CYS A 520 -10.69 14.94 -16.60
C CYS A 520 -10.49 14.12 -15.31
N CYS A 521 -9.22 13.85 -14.90
CA CYS A 521 -8.91 13.15 -13.66
C CYS A 521 -9.43 13.92 -12.44
N LYS A 522 -9.23 15.23 -12.38
CA LYS A 522 -9.77 16.09 -11.31
C LYS A 522 -11.29 15.95 -11.18
N ARG A 523 -12.01 15.99 -12.30
CA ARG A 523 -13.47 15.83 -12.31
C ARG A 523 -13.91 14.42 -11.91
N LEU A 524 -13.19 13.39 -12.33
CA LEU A 524 -13.44 12.00 -11.92
C LEU A 524 -13.24 11.82 -10.40
N ASN A 525 -12.19 12.39 -9.86
CA ASN A 525 -11.92 12.37 -8.41
C ASN A 525 -13.03 13.07 -7.62
N GLU A 526 -13.51 14.21 -8.11
CA GLU A 526 -14.64 14.92 -7.50
C GLU A 526 -15.91 14.06 -7.53
N ILE A 527 -16.26 13.48 -8.69
CA ILE A 527 -17.41 12.59 -8.84
C ILE A 527 -17.29 11.40 -7.89
N TYR A 528 -16.13 10.75 -7.83
CA TYR A 528 -15.92 9.63 -6.93
C TYR A 528 -16.18 10.00 -5.48
N ARG A 529 -15.66 11.15 -5.00
CA ARG A 529 -15.86 11.60 -3.61
C ARG A 529 -17.29 12.00 -3.29
N THR A 530 -18.05 12.48 -4.28
CA THR A 530 -19.40 13.08 -4.07
C THR A 530 -20.53 12.15 -4.46
N THR A 531 -20.26 10.98 -5.06
CA THR A 531 -21.28 10.04 -5.53
C THR A 531 -21.25 8.76 -4.69
N PRO A 532 -22.09 8.63 -3.65
CA PRO A 532 -22.10 7.48 -2.76
C PRO A 532 -22.22 6.12 -3.43
N ALA A 533 -22.89 6.06 -4.59
CA ALA A 533 -23.02 4.82 -5.37
C ALA A 533 -21.67 4.23 -5.80
N LEU A 534 -20.60 5.01 -5.85
CA LEU A 534 -19.28 4.58 -6.31
C LEU A 534 -18.40 3.96 -5.21
N TYR A 535 -18.79 4.11 -3.91
CA TYR A 535 -17.93 3.67 -2.81
C TYR A 535 -18.66 3.07 -1.60
N GLN A 536 -19.98 3.31 -1.42
CA GLN A 536 -20.67 2.86 -0.20
C GLN A 536 -20.92 1.36 -0.14
N ILE A 537 -20.99 0.69 -1.28
CA ILE A 537 -21.17 -0.76 -1.37
C ILE A 537 -20.16 -1.27 -2.40
N ASP A 538 -18.93 -1.49 -1.94
CA ASP A 538 -17.82 -2.00 -2.76
C ASP A 538 -17.53 -3.48 -2.51
N ASP A 539 -18.24 -4.10 -1.57
CA ASP A 539 -17.95 -5.42 -1.00
C ASP A 539 -19.01 -6.48 -1.34
N SER A 540 -20.04 -6.10 -2.11
CA SER A 540 -21.12 -7.02 -2.46
C SER A 540 -21.80 -6.67 -3.79
N TRP A 541 -22.52 -7.66 -4.33
CA TRP A 541 -23.36 -7.50 -5.52
C TRP A 541 -24.52 -6.51 -5.33
N ASP A 542 -24.87 -6.13 -4.11
CA ASP A 542 -25.92 -5.15 -3.86
C ASP A 542 -25.54 -3.74 -4.39
N GLY A 543 -24.24 -3.46 -4.48
CA GLY A 543 -23.69 -2.24 -5.04
C GLY A 543 -23.42 -2.27 -6.55
N PHE A 544 -23.56 -3.44 -7.22
CA PHE A 544 -23.17 -3.62 -8.60
C PHE A 544 -24.18 -4.47 -9.39
N GLN A 545 -24.53 -4.04 -10.60
CA GLN A 545 -25.35 -4.84 -11.50
C GLN A 545 -24.86 -4.66 -12.94
N TRP A 546 -24.53 -5.77 -13.62
CA TRP A 546 -24.29 -5.71 -15.06
C TRP A 546 -25.56 -5.28 -15.81
N ILE A 547 -25.37 -4.39 -16.77
CA ILE A 547 -26.37 -3.96 -17.73
C ILE A 547 -26.03 -4.48 -19.12
N GLN A 548 -24.79 -4.34 -19.53
CA GLN A 548 -24.26 -4.93 -20.75
C GLN A 548 -22.86 -5.47 -20.46
N ALA A 549 -22.73 -6.80 -20.34
CA ALA A 549 -21.49 -7.48 -20.10
C ALA A 549 -20.88 -8.14 -21.34
N ASN A 550 -21.69 -8.43 -22.37
CA ASN A 550 -21.35 -9.37 -23.42
C ASN A 550 -21.26 -8.77 -24.83
N ASP A 551 -21.27 -7.43 -24.97
CA ASP A 551 -21.13 -6.79 -26.28
C ASP A 551 -19.67 -6.72 -26.72
N SER A 552 -19.10 -7.88 -27.00
CA SER A 552 -17.72 -8.03 -27.45
C SER A 552 -17.49 -7.41 -28.84
N ASP A 553 -18.47 -7.47 -29.73
CA ASP A 553 -18.33 -6.98 -31.10
C ASP A 553 -18.09 -5.47 -31.14
N ASN A 554 -18.76 -4.72 -30.26
CA ASN A 554 -18.56 -3.29 -30.10
C ASN A 554 -17.52 -2.95 -29.01
N SER A 555 -17.07 -3.93 -28.22
CA SER A 555 -16.22 -3.71 -27.02
C SER A 555 -16.82 -2.66 -26.09
N ILE A 556 -18.14 -2.76 -25.86
CA ILE A 556 -18.90 -1.91 -24.94
C ILE A 556 -19.26 -2.72 -23.69
N VAL A 557 -19.06 -2.10 -22.54
CA VAL A 557 -19.56 -2.60 -21.26
C VAL A 557 -20.39 -1.55 -20.56
N ALA A 558 -21.44 -1.99 -19.86
CA ALA A 558 -22.24 -1.10 -19.04
C ALA A 558 -22.68 -1.79 -17.74
N PHE A 559 -22.69 -1.03 -16.64
CA PHE A 559 -23.11 -1.51 -15.33
C PHE A 559 -23.68 -0.39 -14.46
N LEU A 560 -24.51 -0.77 -13.51
CA LEU A 560 -25.02 0.12 -12.47
C LEU A 560 -24.20 0.00 -11.20
N ARG A 561 -23.92 1.13 -10.59
CA ARG A 561 -23.48 1.24 -9.21
C ARG A 561 -24.63 1.82 -8.37
N THR A 562 -24.85 1.28 -7.19
CA THR A 562 -25.99 1.64 -6.34
C THR A 562 -25.54 1.90 -4.91
N ASP A 563 -26.04 2.99 -4.30
CA ASP A 563 -25.76 3.34 -2.91
C ASP A 563 -26.74 2.65 -1.92
N LYS A 564 -26.47 2.81 -0.62
CA LYS A 564 -27.32 2.28 0.46
C LYS A 564 -28.77 2.84 0.47
N ARG A 565 -29.03 3.93 -0.26
CA ARG A 565 -30.36 4.56 -0.41
C ARG A 565 -31.07 4.13 -1.69
N GLY A 566 -30.39 3.35 -2.55
CA GLY A 566 -30.94 2.92 -3.84
C GLY A 566 -30.71 3.89 -5.00
N ASN A 567 -29.98 5.00 -4.78
CA ASN A 567 -29.59 5.88 -5.89
C ASN A 567 -28.59 5.16 -6.78
N SER A 568 -28.75 5.30 -8.10
CA SER A 568 -27.95 4.54 -9.06
C SER A 568 -27.23 5.45 -10.05
N LEU A 569 -25.99 5.06 -10.36
CA LEU A 569 -25.19 5.61 -11.44
C LEU A 569 -24.99 4.51 -12.50
N LEU A 570 -25.34 4.80 -13.75
CA LEU A 570 -25.03 3.94 -14.89
C LEU A 570 -23.69 4.39 -15.47
N CYS A 571 -22.75 3.45 -15.58
CA CYS A 571 -21.49 3.61 -16.29
C CYS A 571 -21.56 2.85 -17.61
N VAL A 572 -21.23 3.52 -18.71
CA VAL A 572 -21.12 2.93 -20.06
C VAL A 572 -19.75 3.27 -20.62
N THR A 573 -18.98 2.27 -21.02
CA THR A 573 -17.65 2.47 -21.61
C THR A 573 -17.55 1.81 -22.97
N ASN A 574 -17.13 2.58 -23.95
CA ASN A 574 -16.76 2.13 -25.29
C ASN A 574 -15.24 2.15 -25.46
N PHE A 575 -14.68 0.98 -25.64
CA PHE A 575 -13.24 0.82 -25.84
C PHE A 575 -12.83 0.78 -27.32
N THR A 576 -13.69 1.23 -28.25
CA THR A 576 -13.38 1.32 -29.68
C THR A 576 -13.47 2.78 -30.17
N PRO A 577 -12.77 3.13 -31.26
CA PRO A 577 -12.89 4.47 -31.87
C PRO A 577 -14.16 4.62 -32.73
N VAL A 578 -15.16 3.79 -32.51
CA VAL A 578 -16.42 3.80 -33.24
C VAL A 578 -17.47 4.59 -32.45
N PHE A 579 -18.09 5.55 -33.08
CA PHE A 579 -19.20 6.33 -32.52
C PHE A 579 -20.52 5.60 -32.70
N HIS A 580 -21.32 5.46 -31.64
CA HIS A 580 -22.64 4.88 -31.65
C HIS A 580 -23.68 5.96 -31.30
N PRO A 581 -24.31 6.62 -32.30
CA PRO A 581 -25.26 7.73 -32.07
C PRO A 581 -26.56 7.24 -31.42
N GLN A 582 -26.93 6.00 -31.67
CA GLN A 582 -28.08 5.30 -31.08
C GLN A 582 -27.65 3.91 -30.66
N TYR A 583 -27.39 3.76 -29.38
CA TYR A 583 -27.04 2.48 -28.76
C TYR A 583 -28.14 2.11 -27.78
N ARG A 584 -28.87 1.04 -28.11
CA ARG A 584 -29.97 0.56 -27.26
C ARG A 584 -29.42 -0.16 -26.04
N ILE A 585 -29.90 0.28 -24.86
CA ILE A 585 -29.45 -0.30 -23.57
C ILE A 585 -30.67 -0.72 -22.75
N GLY A 586 -30.60 -1.95 -22.16
CA GLY A 586 -31.62 -2.47 -21.26
C GLY A 586 -31.49 -1.92 -19.84
N LEU A 587 -32.62 -1.73 -19.15
CA LEU A 587 -32.61 -1.23 -17.78
C LEU A 587 -33.62 -1.99 -16.90
N PRO A 588 -33.32 -2.15 -15.58
CA PRO A 588 -34.13 -3.02 -14.72
C PRO A 588 -35.50 -2.46 -14.34
N GLN A 589 -35.75 -1.16 -14.55
CA GLN A 589 -36.95 -0.46 -14.12
C GLN A 589 -37.22 0.74 -15.03
N MET A 590 -38.49 1.17 -15.12
CA MET A 590 -38.80 2.45 -15.70
C MET A 590 -38.09 3.59 -14.98
N GLY A 591 -37.63 4.58 -15.72
CA GLY A 591 -36.91 5.69 -15.13
C GLY A 591 -36.38 6.67 -16.18
N THR A 592 -35.52 7.55 -15.71
CA THR A 592 -34.91 8.60 -16.52
C THR A 592 -33.39 8.57 -16.33
N LEU A 593 -32.66 8.54 -17.45
CA LEU A 593 -31.21 8.73 -17.50
C LEU A 593 -30.88 10.19 -17.78
N THR A 594 -29.92 10.74 -17.06
CA THR A 594 -29.35 12.06 -17.35
C THR A 594 -27.84 11.97 -17.35
N GLU A 595 -27.17 12.31 -18.44
CA GLU A 595 -25.72 12.33 -18.52
C GLU A 595 -25.19 13.35 -17.51
N CYS A 596 -24.32 12.88 -16.61
CA CYS A 596 -23.68 13.71 -15.58
C CYS A 596 -22.16 13.84 -15.74
N PHE A 597 -21.56 12.95 -16.54
CA PHE A 597 -20.15 13.01 -16.91
C PHE A 597 -19.90 12.25 -18.21
N ASN A 598 -18.89 12.71 -18.97
CA ASN A 598 -18.52 12.09 -20.23
C ASN A 598 -17.08 12.47 -20.57
N THR A 599 -16.22 11.46 -20.72
CA THR A 599 -14.80 11.66 -21.01
C THR A 599 -14.51 12.19 -22.42
N ASP A 600 -15.53 12.17 -23.32
CA ASP A 600 -15.43 12.71 -24.69
C ASP A 600 -15.83 14.18 -24.82
N ARG A 601 -16.08 14.87 -23.70
CA ARG A 601 -16.34 16.31 -23.72
C ARG A 601 -15.13 17.08 -24.26
N LYS A 602 -15.42 18.17 -24.96
CA LYS A 602 -14.41 19.05 -25.59
C LYS A 602 -13.38 19.57 -24.56
N GLU A 603 -13.83 19.92 -23.36
CA GLU A 603 -12.99 20.39 -22.27
C GLU A 603 -11.92 19.38 -21.84
N TYR A 604 -12.11 18.08 -22.12
CA TYR A 604 -11.17 17.01 -21.87
C TYR A 604 -10.40 16.57 -23.14
N GLY A 605 -10.56 17.27 -24.27
CA GLY A 605 -9.95 16.93 -25.56
C GLY A 605 -10.66 15.82 -26.33
N GLY A 606 -11.93 15.59 -26.05
CA GLY A 606 -12.78 14.65 -26.77
C GLY A 606 -13.40 15.20 -28.03
N SER A 607 -14.12 14.36 -28.79
CA SER A 607 -14.85 14.72 -30.01
C SER A 607 -16.18 15.45 -29.74
N ASN A 608 -16.56 15.54 -28.48
CA ASN A 608 -17.75 16.23 -27.98
C ASN A 608 -19.08 15.60 -28.42
N GLN A 609 -19.14 14.27 -28.50
CA GLN A 609 -20.37 13.53 -28.64
C GLN A 609 -21.01 13.30 -27.27
N TYR A 610 -22.29 13.65 -27.09
CA TYR A 610 -22.90 13.57 -25.76
C TYR A 610 -24.44 13.53 -25.83
N ASN A 611 -25.09 13.22 -24.72
CA ASN A 611 -26.53 13.17 -24.54
C ASN A 611 -27.02 14.50 -23.94
N ASN A 612 -27.78 15.28 -24.70
CA ASN A 612 -28.20 16.65 -24.36
C ASN A 612 -29.40 16.77 -23.43
N TRP A 613 -30.16 15.67 -23.27
CA TRP A 613 -31.45 15.68 -22.59
C TRP A 613 -31.62 14.51 -21.66
N ALA A 614 -32.61 14.59 -20.79
CA ALA A 614 -33.06 13.46 -20.00
C ALA A 614 -33.70 12.41 -20.91
N ILE A 615 -33.20 11.18 -20.85
CA ILE A 615 -33.63 10.06 -21.68
C ILE A 615 -34.60 9.22 -20.87
N ARG A 616 -35.84 9.10 -21.34
CA ARG A 616 -36.86 8.28 -20.73
C ARG A 616 -36.73 6.85 -21.21
N THR A 617 -36.82 5.87 -20.30
CA THR A 617 -36.92 4.46 -20.65
C THR A 617 -38.29 4.14 -21.23
N GLU A 618 -38.35 3.18 -22.14
CA GLU A 618 -39.55 2.67 -22.79
C GLU A 618 -39.82 1.25 -22.31
N GLU A 619 -41.10 0.86 -22.36
CA GLU A 619 -41.51 -0.52 -22.08
C GLU A 619 -41.25 -1.42 -23.31
N GLU A 620 -39.99 -1.55 -23.65
CA GLU A 620 -39.47 -2.39 -24.72
C GLU A 620 -38.38 -3.30 -24.20
N GLN A 621 -38.60 -4.61 -24.29
CA GLN A 621 -37.70 -5.61 -23.75
C GLN A 621 -36.41 -5.65 -24.56
N LEU A 622 -35.27 -5.64 -23.85
CA LEU A 622 -33.95 -5.90 -24.40
C LEU A 622 -33.19 -6.87 -23.50
N GLN A 623 -32.82 -8.03 -24.05
CA GLN A 623 -32.18 -9.12 -23.29
C GLN A 623 -33.03 -9.50 -22.04
N ASP A 624 -32.45 -9.46 -20.86
CA ASP A 624 -33.11 -9.81 -19.59
C ASP A 624 -33.88 -8.64 -18.96
N PHE A 625 -33.89 -7.45 -19.61
CA PHE A 625 -34.50 -6.23 -19.08
C PHE A 625 -35.83 -5.91 -19.81
N GLN A 626 -36.85 -5.58 -19.02
CA GLN A 626 -38.18 -5.22 -19.56
C GLN A 626 -38.22 -3.82 -20.15
N TYR A 627 -37.26 -2.98 -19.79
CA TYR A 627 -37.22 -1.57 -20.20
C TYR A 627 -35.91 -1.31 -20.94
N SER A 628 -35.95 -0.38 -21.89
CA SER A 628 -34.77 0.01 -22.64
C SER A 628 -34.87 1.48 -23.07
N CYS A 629 -33.77 2.04 -23.54
CA CYS A 629 -33.73 3.35 -24.20
C CYS A 629 -32.50 3.45 -25.11
N ASP A 630 -32.53 4.40 -26.01
CA ASP A 630 -31.39 4.72 -26.86
C ASP A 630 -30.54 5.81 -26.23
N ILE A 631 -29.22 5.57 -26.18
CA ILE A 631 -28.21 6.52 -25.72
C ILE A 631 -27.15 6.76 -26.80
N CYS A 632 -26.53 7.92 -26.77
CA CYS A 632 -25.34 8.22 -27.55
C CYS A 632 -24.09 7.69 -26.78
N VAL A 633 -23.29 6.84 -27.43
CA VAL A 633 -22.04 6.32 -26.87
C VAL A 633 -20.84 6.77 -27.69
N PRO A 634 -20.03 7.71 -27.19
CA PRO A 634 -18.89 8.28 -27.89
C PRO A 634 -17.76 7.27 -28.15
N PRO A 635 -16.83 7.59 -29.09
CA PRO A 635 -15.69 6.74 -29.37
C PRO A 635 -14.65 6.83 -28.24
N LEU A 636 -14.04 5.71 -27.84
CA LEU A 636 -12.99 5.63 -26.80
C LEU A 636 -13.36 6.47 -25.56
N ALA A 637 -14.55 6.23 -25.02
CA ALA A 637 -15.09 7.08 -23.95
C ALA A 637 -15.85 6.29 -22.89
N THR A 638 -15.89 6.87 -21.70
CA THR A 638 -16.78 6.46 -20.61
C THR A 638 -17.77 7.57 -20.33
N VAL A 639 -19.04 7.19 -20.25
CA VAL A 639 -20.17 8.10 -19.95
C VAL A 639 -20.86 7.64 -18.67
N TYR A 640 -21.15 8.57 -17.77
CA TYR A 640 -21.95 8.33 -16.58
C TYR A 640 -23.32 8.98 -16.71
N PHE A 641 -24.33 8.24 -16.30
CA PHE A 641 -25.70 8.75 -16.18
C PHE A 641 -26.18 8.58 -14.74
N THR A 642 -26.81 9.62 -14.21
CA THR A 642 -27.70 9.43 -13.06
C THR A 642 -28.92 8.68 -13.54
N TYR A 643 -29.33 7.65 -12.80
CA TYR A 643 -30.51 6.86 -13.12
C TYR A 643 -31.59 7.06 -12.06
N GLN A 644 -32.56 7.91 -12.37
CA GLN A 644 -33.73 8.17 -11.53
C GLN A 644 -34.81 7.14 -11.84
N ARG A 645 -34.94 6.12 -10.98
CA ARG A 645 -35.96 5.09 -11.11
C ARG A 645 -37.32 5.61 -10.70
N ASP A 646 -38.37 5.20 -11.44
CA ASP A 646 -39.74 5.49 -11.03
C ASP A 646 -40.14 4.73 -9.76
N PRO A 647 -41.07 5.24 -8.94
CA PRO A 647 -41.61 4.49 -7.83
C PRO A 647 -42.22 3.15 -8.28
N LEU A 648 -41.90 2.07 -7.60
CA LEU A 648 -42.59 0.79 -7.88
C LEU A 648 -44.08 0.92 -7.61
N PRO A 649 -44.94 0.35 -8.47
CA PRO A 649 -46.38 0.26 -8.21
C PRO A 649 -46.66 -0.35 -6.82
N GLU A 650 -47.66 0.13 -6.09
CA GLU A 650 -47.98 -0.32 -4.74
C GLU A 650 -48.16 -1.85 -4.62
N LYS A 651 -48.64 -2.52 -5.67
CA LYS A 651 -48.79 -3.97 -5.74
C LYS A 651 -47.42 -4.72 -5.70
N ALA A 652 -46.38 -4.11 -6.24
CA ALA A 652 -45.03 -4.70 -6.21
C ALA A 652 -44.31 -4.50 -4.85
N LYS A 653 -44.68 -3.48 -4.08
CA LYS A 653 -44.16 -3.28 -2.70
C LYS A 653 -44.57 -4.39 -1.75
N LYS A 654 -45.79 -4.95 -1.92
CA LYS A 654 -46.30 -6.06 -1.10
C LYS A 654 -45.64 -7.41 -1.39
N ALA A 655 -45.06 -7.61 -2.57
CA ALA A 655 -44.42 -8.85 -2.94
C ALA A 655 -42.95 -8.98 -2.41
N ARG A 656 -42.36 -7.88 -1.93
CA ARG A 656 -41.01 -7.83 -1.35
C ARG A 656 -40.95 -7.94 0.18
N VAL A 657 -42.08 -8.15 0.86
CA VAL A 657 -42.07 -8.52 2.28
C VAL A 657 -41.58 -9.94 2.36
N ILE A 658 -40.30 -10.12 2.65
CA ILE A 658 -39.74 -11.43 3.04
C ILE A 658 -40.58 -11.90 4.23
N PRO A 659 -41.22 -13.10 4.19
CA PRO A 659 -41.95 -13.58 5.34
C PRO A 659 -40.98 -13.68 6.51
N GLU A 660 -41.31 -13.06 7.63
CA GLU A 660 -40.60 -13.30 8.88
C GLU A 660 -40.48 -14.81 9.04
N ILE A 661 -39.26 -15.29 9.20
CA ILE A 661 -38.99 -16.69 9.52
C ILE A 661 -39.62 -16.88 10.89
N ALA A 662 -40.80 -17.53 10.91
CA ALA A 662 -41.46 -17.89 12.15
C ALA A 662 -40.50 -18.72 13.00
N ASP A 663 -40.30 -18.30 14.23
CA ASP A 663 -39.51 -19.00 15.24
C ASP A 663 -39.86 -20.50 15.23
N VAL A 664 -38.95 -21.32 14.76
CA VAL A 664 -39.06 -22.78 14.89
C VAL A 664 -38.67 -23.10 16.33
N PRO A 665 -39.60 -23.61 17.17
CA PRO A 665 -39.28 -23.95 18.55
C PRO A 665 -38.20 -25.05 18.59
N PRO A 666 -37.30 -25.04 19.56
CA PRO A 666 -36.21 -26.01 19.64
C PRO A 666 -36.75 -27.44 19.79
N LYS A 667 -36.41 -28.33 18.86
CA LYS A 667 -36.69 -29.77 18.96
C LYS A 667 -35.97 -30.32 20.19
N LYS A 668 -36.74 -30.92 21.12
CA LYS A 668 -36.24 -31.65 22.29
C LYS A 668 -35.29 -32.76 21.82
N ALA A 669 -34.07 -32.79 22.36
CA ALA A 669 -33.11 -33.85 22.16
C ALA A 669 -33.64 -35.20 22.64
N SER A 670 -33.77 -36.20 21.72
CA SER A 670 -33.97 -37.56 22.08
C SER A 670 -32.62 -38.25 22.33
N LYS A 671 -32.44 -38.75 23.53
CA LYS A 671 -31.29 -39.60 23.92
C LYS A 671 -31.49 -40.97 23.29
N THR A 672 -30.65 -41.34 22.32
CA THR A 672 -30.23 -42.75 22.10
C THR A 672 -28.92 -42.72 21.27
N ALA A 673 -27.85 -42.99 21.99
CA ALA A 673 -26.54 -43.26 21.39
C ALA A 673 -26.53 -44.71 20.80
N LYS A 674 -26.15 -44.86 19.57
CA LYS A 674 -25.57 -46.13 19.03
C LYS A 674 -24.28 -45.80 18.26
N ASN A 675 -23.21 -46.47 18.67
CA ASN A 675 -21.89 -46.42 18.05
C ASN A 675 -21.94 -46.81 16.56
N PRO A 676 -21.20 -46.13 15.68
CA PRO A 676 -20.96 -46.61 14.32
C PRO A 676 -19.82 -47.62 14.28
N GLN A 677 -20.07 -48.73 13.57
CA GLN A 677 -19.07 -49.73 13.19
C GLN A 677 -18.16 -49.21 12.07
N PRO A 678 -16.90 -49.73 11.94
CA PRO A 678 -15.94 -49.29 10.96
C PRO A 678 -16.25 -49.83 9.56
N LEU A 679 -16.00 -49.01 8.53
CA LEU A 679 -16.13 -49.36 7.10
C LEU A 679 -14.92 -50.18 6.63
N PRO A 680 -15.09 -51.10 5.64
CA PRO A 680 -14.02 -51.99 5.18
C PRO A 680 -13.07 -51.33 4.18
N GLU A 681 -11.79 -51.71 4.25
CA GLU A 681 -10.73 -51.39 3.32
C GLU A 681 -11.05 -51.78 1.89
N LYS A 682 -10.82 -50.88 0.92
CA LYS A 682 -10.80 -51.19 -0.51
C LYS A 682 -9.36 -51.22 -1.03
N SER A 683 -9.06 -52.37 -1.64
CA SER A 683 -7.83 -52.78 -2.29
C SER A 683 -7.35 -51.86 -3.41
N ALA A 684 -6.03 -51.76 -3.53
CA ALA A 684 -5.26 -51.07 -4.56
C ALA A 684 -5.57 -51.60 -5.98
N GLY A 685 -5.88 -50.70 -6.90
CA GLY A 685 -5.99 -50.91 -8.33
C GLY A 685 -4.94 -50.13 -9.09
N LYS A 686 -4.26 -50.82 -10.01
CA LYS A 686 -3.07 -50.42 -10.78
C LYS A 686 -3.24 -49.14 -11.61
N ALA A 687 -2.18 -48.34 -11.63
CA ALA A 687 -1.98 -47.21 -12.53
C ALA A 687 -1.82 -47.67 -14.00
N ASN A 688 -2.54 -47.01 -14.91
CA ASN A 688 -2.22 -47.00 -16.34
C ASN A 688 -1.68 -45.63 -16.72
N SER A 689 -0.48 -45.64 -17.26
CA SER A 689 0.24 -44.51 -17.85
C SER A 689 -0.40 -44.17 -19.21
N ILE A 690 -0.72 -42.88 -19.40
CA ILE A 690 -0.95 -42.31 -20.74
C ILE A 690 0.04 -41.18 -20.93
N SER A 691 0.95 -41.36 -21.90
CA SER A 691 1.85 -40.37 -22.45
C SER A 691 1.09 -39.50 -23.46
N ILE A 692 1.24 -38.16 -23.34
CA ILE A 692 0.91 -37.25 -24.43
C ILE A 692 2.16 -36.39 -24.68
N GLY A 693 2.56 -36.31 -25.98
CA GLY A 693 3.70 -35.61 -26.53
C GLY A 693 3.60 -34.07 -26.53
#